data_11a478491b083b0353802729941e27f8
#
_entry.id   11a478491b083b0353802729941e27f8
#
_cell.length_a   1.000
_cell.length_b   1.000
_cell.length_c   1.000
_cell.angle_alpha   90.00
_cell.angle_beta   90.00
_cell.angle_gamma   90.00
#
_symmetry.space_group_name_H-M   'P 1'
#
loop_
_entity.id
_entity.type
_entity.pdbx_description
1 polymer ?
#
loop_
_entity_poly.entity_id
_entity_poly.type
_entity_poly.pdbx_seq_one_letter_code
_entity_poly.pdbx_strand_id
1 'polypeptide(L)'
;MSAPVLPRTATPEPHETAVAERESTPHFSHRPAGGAGAAQTPGRLQVIRRNGQATAFDPNKIMVAMTKAFLAVEGGSAAASSRVHDRVHELTEQVASALTRRLPGGGIVHIEDIQDQVELALMRAGEHKVARDYVLYREERARERAHQAAAATPATEHPLRVTLADGSTRPLDVARIGRLVDEACRELAGVDAAAILTDTTRNLFDGVREADVGQALVMSARTLIETDPAYSQVAARLLLDLLRREALGYLDMAVGVETQADLAERYGDYFSAYIRRAGDLELLDRQLARFDLARLGAALRPERDLQFNYLGLQTLYDRYFIHTAAGIRFELPQAFFMRVAMGLAINEIEREERAIEFYELLSSFAFMSSTPTLFNSGTLRPQLSSCFLTSVPDDLDGIYSAIKDNALLSKFAGGLGNDWTRVRGMGAHIKGTNGRSQGVVPFLKVANDTAVAVNQGGKRKGAVCAYLETWHIDIEEFLDLRKNTGDDRRRTHDMNTANWVPDLFMKRVAEDQQWTLFSPDETPDLHDLMGQAFETAYTAYEARAERGEMKVGKRIKALDLWRKMLAMLFETGHPWIAFKDPCNLRYTNQHVGTVHSSNLCTEITLHTNDLEIAVCNLGSVNLAAHVTDQGLDTKRLQATVRTAMRMLDNVIDYNFYNVPQARKSNLRHRPVGLGIMGFQDALYQLRIPYESQDAVQFADTSMEYLSYYAIQASSDLAEERGRYPSFAGSLWSRGILPLDSIQLLAEGRGGYLQMDTSHTLDWDSLRTRVQTIGMRNSNCMAIAPTATISNIVAVSQSIEPTYQNLFVKSNLSGEFTVVNPYLVADLKERGLWDAVMVNDLKYFDGSVQQIDRIPDELKGLYATAFEVDARWLIEAGSRRQKWLDQAQSLNLYMREPSGKKLDNLYKLAWVRGLKTTYYLRSMGATHVEKSTMDDAGKANQLSAVGGSYIALDKGKGNGAAPKVCSILEPDCESCQ
;
A
#
# COMPACT_ATOMS: atom_id res chain seq x y z
N MET A 1 -26.03 -43.69 -43.46
CA MET A 1 -26.78 -44.68 -42.66
C MET A 1 -27.05 -44.10 -41.30
N SER A 2 -28.11 -43.43 -41.20
CA SER A 2 -29.33 -43.71 -40.41
C SER A 2 -29.18 -43.39 -38.95
N ALA A 3 -29.75 -42.25 -38.57
CA ALA A 3 -30.24 -41.94 -37.20
C ALA A 3 -31.41 -42.81 -36.81
N PRO A 4 -31.85 -42.83 -35.54
CA PRO A 4 -33.21 -42.37 -35.20
C PRO A 4 -33.21 -41.43 -34.00
N VAL A 5 -33.86 -40.29 -34.01
CA VAL A 5 -35.24 -39.77 -33.86
C VAL A 5 -35.98 -40.14 -32.57
N LEU A 6 -36.14 -39.16 -31.73
CA LEU A 6 -37.06 -38.72 -30.65
C LEU A 6 -38.31 -39.54 -30.31
N PRO A 7 -38.93 -39.28 -29.09
CA PRO A 7 -40.06 -38.34 -29.10
C PRO A 7 -40.15 -37.30 -27.98
N ARG A 8 -40.86 -36.21 -28.32
CA ARG A 8 -41.39 -35.11 -27.47
C ARG A 8 -42.62 -35.55 -26.72
N THR A 9 -42.84 -34.99 -25.49
CA THR A 9 -44.17 -34.55 -24.98
C THR A 9 -43.90 -33.55 -23.89
N ALA A 10 -44.33 -32.36 -23.99
CA ALA A 10 -45.63 -31.68 -23.74
C ALA A 10 -45.59 -30.92 -22.39
N THR A 11 -45.64 -29.59 -22.47
CA THR A 11 -45.99 -28.62 -21.43
C THR A 11 -47.40 -28.80 -20.86
N PRO A 12 -47.64 -28.35 -19.60
CA PRO A 12 -48.56 -27.22 -19.44
C PRO A 12 -48.13 -26.14 -18.44
N GLU A 13 -48.53 -24.91 -18.74
CA GLU A 13 -48.59 -23.72 -17.90
C GLU A 13 -49.86 -23.74 -17.01
N PRO A 14 -50.09 -22.63 -16.23
CA PRO A 14 -49.47 -22.22 -14.97
C PRO A 14 -50.53 -22.17 -13.82
N HIS A 15 -50.08 -22.16 -12.58
CA HIS A 15 -50.91 -21.68 -11.46
C HIS A 15 -50.12 -20.74 -10.57
N GLU A 16 -50.61 -19.51 -10.47
CA GLU A 16 -50.31 -18.53 -9.45
C GLU A 16 -50.57 -19.06 -8.04
N THR A 17 -49.64 -18.91 -7.13
CA THR A 17 -49.92 -18.68 -5.69
C THR A 17 -48.76 -17.96 -5.01
N ALA A 18 -49.15 -16.88 -4.46
CA ALA A 18 -48.65 -15.99 -3.38
C ALA A 18 -47.28 -16.24 -2.74
N VAL A 19 -46.54 -15.17 -2.76
CA VAL A 19 -45.34 -14.82 -2.04
C VAL A 19 -45.53 -14.94 -0.52
N ALA A 20 -44.59 -15.59 0.15
CA ALA A 20 -44.28 -15.30 1.54
C ALA A 20 -42.75 -15.24 1.71
N GLU A 21 -42.29 -14.03 1.90
CA GLU A 21 -40.92 -13.72 2.33
C GLU A 21 -40.61 -14.39 3.67
N ARG A 22 -39.53 -15.11 3.73
CA ARG A 22 -38.88 -15.47 5.00
C ARG A 22 -37.38 -15.18 4.91
N GLU A 23 -37.01 -14.05 5.48
CA GLU A 23 -35.65 -13.80 5.95
C GLU A 23 -35.27 -14.85 6.99
N SER A 24 -34.15 -15.50 6.80
CA SER A 24 -33.51 -16.40 7.81
C SER A 24 -32.14 -15.85 8.18
N THR A 25 -32.11 -15.13 9.29
CA THR A 25 -30.88 -14.89 10.07
C THR A 25 -30.71 -16.00 11.08
N PRO A 26 -29.51 -16.54 11.31
CA PRO A 26 -29.28 -17.53 12.34
C PRO A 26 -29.17 -16.86 13.70
N HIS A 27 -30.11 -17.13 14.56
CA HIS A 27 -30.05 -16.81 15.98
C HIS A 27 -29.16 -17.82 16.71
N PHE A 28 -28.09 -17.33 17.34
CA PHE A 28 -27.40 -18.07 18.43
C PHE A 28 -28.17 -17.82 19.71
N SER A 29 -28.78 -18.87 20.25
CA SER A 29 -29.40 -18.85 21.56
C SER A 29 -28.41 -19.28 22.63
N HIS A 30 -27.94 -18.37 23.47
CA HIS A 30 -27.39 -18.71 24.76
C HIS A 30 -28.47 -18.55 25.86
N ARG A 31 -28.74 -19.64 26.53
CA ARG A 31 -29.49 -19.65 27.76
C ARG A 31 -28.49 -19.62 28.93
N PRO A 32 -28.58 -18.68 29.85
CA PRO A 32 -28.00 -18.90 31.20
C PRO A 32 -29.06 -19.31 32.19
N ALA A 33 -28.66 -20.24 33.07
CA ALA A 33 -29.46 -20.70 34.20
C ALA A 33 -29.51 -19.66 35.32
N GLY A 34 -30.67 -19.49 35.84
CA GLY A 34 -31.22 -19.02 37.04
C GLY A 34 -30.43 -18.08 37.99
N GLY A 35 -30.95 -16.88 38.09
CA GLY A 35 -30.78 -15.97 39.26
C GLY A 35 -31.89 -14.94 39.26
N ALA A 36 -32.57 -14.79 40.39
CA ALA A 36 -33.85 -14.14 40.58
C ALA A 36 -34.02 -12.77 39.95
N GLY A 37 -35.15 -12.58 39.26
CA GLY A 37 -35.49 -11.38 38.52
C GLY A 37 -35.80 -10.16 39.39
N ALA A 38 -35.28 -9.03 38.84
CA ALA A 38 -35.87 -7.72 39.06
C ALA A 38 -36.47 -7.28 37.72
N ALA A 39 -37.74 -6.97 37.66
CA ALA A 39 -38.46 -6.58 36.48
C ALA A 39 -37.83 -5.34 35.83
N GLN A 40 -37.44 -5.49 34.54
CA GLN A 40 -36.96 -4.39 33.70
C GLN A 40 -38.12 -3.49 33.30
N THR A 41 -38.06 -2.23 33.69
CA THR A 41 -38.94 -1.18 33.16
C THR A 41 -38.38 -0.71 31.81
N PRO A 42 -39.13 -0.76 30.70
CA PRO A 42 -38.63 -0.28 29.40
C PRO A 42 -38.36 1.24 29.45
N GLY A 43 -37.17 1.67 28.97
CA GLY A 43 -36.89 3.08 28.69
C GLY A 43 -35.89 3.80 29.58
N ARG A 44 -35.24 3.17 30.57
CA ARG A 44 -34.21 3.81 31.42
C ARG A 44 -32.80 3.28 31.14
N LEU A 45 -31.84 4.21 30.99
CA LEU A 45 -30.43 3.92 30.93
C LEU A 45 -29.94 3.45 32.33
N GLN A 46 -29.17 2.36 32.35
CA GLN A 46 -28.45 1.83 33.51
C GLN A 46 -26.95 1.90 33.31
N VAL A 47 -26.22 2.11 34.39
CA VAL A 47 -24.75 2.18 34.37
C VAL A 47 -24.18 0.96 35.09
N ILE A 48 -23.35 0.18 34.42
CA ILE A 48 -22.52 -0.83 35.08
C ILE A 48 -21.31 -0.12 35.68
N ARG A 49 -21.21 -0.21 36.98
CA ARG A 49 -20.04 0.25 37.73
C ARG A 49 -18.90 -0.74 37.59
N ARG A 50 -17.66 -0.30 37.86
CA ARG A 50 -16.44 -1.14 37.80
C ARG A 50 -16.49 -2.41 38.69
N ASN A 51 -17.35 -2.45 39.67
CA ASN A 51 -17.60 -3.61 40.52
C ASN A 51 -18.69 -4.55 39.98
N GLY A 52 -19.13 -4.36 38.76
CA GLY A 52 -20.15 -5.18 38.09
C GLY A 52 -21.59 -4.87 38.47
N GLN A 53 -21.84 -3.94 39.42
CA GLN A 53 -23.20 -3.56 39.82
C GLN A 53 -23.85 -2.59 38.86
N ALA A 54 -25.06 -2.90 38.39
CA ALA A 54 -25.87 -1.99 37.62
C ALA A 54 -26.62 -0.98 38.51
N THR A 55 -26.55 0.30 38.16
CA THR A 55 -27.28 1.39 38.85
C THR A 55 -27.97 2.29 37.81
N ALA A 56 -29.03 3.01 38.19
CA ALA A 56 -29.68 3.96 37.31
C ALA A 56 -28.68 5.06 36.87
N PHE A 57 -28.77 5.48 35.64
CA PHE A 57 -28.00 6.60 35.08
C PHE A 57 -28.44 7.91 35.76
N ASP A 58 -27.47 8.69 36.26
CA ASP A 58 -27.71 9.92 36.97
C ASP A 58 -26.80 11.04 36.44
N PRO A 59 -27.33 11.98 35.62
CA PRO A 59 -26.55 13.08 35.04
C PRO A 59 -25.86 13.97 36.05
N ASN A 60 -26.41 14.10 37.31
CA ASN A 60 -25.82 14.92 38.32
C ASN A 60 -24.41 14.46 38.76
N LYS A 61 -24.11 13.17 38.58
CA LYS A 61 -22.76 12.64 38.86
C LYS A 61 -21.74 13.11 37.83
N ILE A 62 -22.18 13.29 36.58
CA ILE A 62 -21.37 13.89 35.53
C ILE A 62 -21.11 15.35 35.86
N MET A 63 -22.17 16.09 36.21
CA MET A 63 -22.07 17.50 36.59
C MET A 63 -21.07 17.72 37.72
N VAL A 64 -21.13 16.91 38.76
CA VAL A 64 -20.20 17.00 39.89
C VAL A 64 -18.76 16.69 39.48
N ALA A 65 -18.55 15.72 38.60
CA ALA A 65 -17.22 15.37 38.11
C ALA A 65 -16.61 16.48 37.26
N MET A 66 -17.38 17.06 36.33
CA MET A 66 -16.96 18.20 35.50
C MET A 66 -16.70 19.46 36.37
N THR A 67 -17.57 19.77 37.34
CA THR A 67 -17.35 20.90 38.24
C THR A 67 -16.02 20.77 38.99
N LYS A 68 -15.68 19.57 39.49
CA LYS A 68 -14.39 19.33 40.13
C LYS A 68 -13.20 19.57 39.21
N ALA A 69 -13.31 19.18 37.94
CA ALA A 69 -12.26 19.42 36.97
C ALA A 69 -12.07 20.92 36.67
N PHE A 70 -13.15 21.66 36.51
CA PHE A 70 -13.09 23.13 36.39
C PHE A 70 -12.48 23.81 37.63
N LEU A 71 -12.85 23.37 38.84
CA LEU A 71 -12.28 23.90 40.09
C LEU A 71 -10.78 23.60 40.22
N ALA A 72 -10.32 22.47 39.76
CA ALA A 72 -8.89 22.12 39.75
C ALA A 72 -8.06 23.03 38.84
N VAL A 73 -8.61 23.44 37.69
CA VAL A 73 -7.93 24.29 36.70
C VAL A 73 -8.08 25.80 37.00
N GLU A 74 -9.29 26.25 37.35
CA GLU A 74 -9.59 27.67 37.51
C GLU A 74 -9.52 28.16 38.97
N GLY A 75 -9.31 27.23 39.94
CA GLY A 75 -9.19 27.54 41.36
C GLY A 75 -10.54 27.59 42.08
N GLY A 76 -10.51 27.62 43.45
CA GLY A 76 -11.71 27.51 44.29
C GLY A 76 -12.77 28.61 44.08
N SER A 77 -12.41 29.78 43.59
CA SER A 77 -13.31 30.89 43.28
C SER A 77 -14.24 30.60 42.07
N ALA A 78 -13.86 29.62 41.21
CA ALA A 78 -14.71 29.18 40.11
C ALA A 78 -16.01 28.50 40.58
N ALA A 79 -16.08 28.03 41.80
CA ALA A 79 -17.29 27.47 42.42
C ALA A 79 -18.46 28.47 42.52
N ALA A 80 -18.19 29.76 42.54
CA ALA A 80 -19.20 30.83 42.58
C ALA A 80 -19.47 31.48 41.21
N SER A 81 -18.81 30.98 40.16
CA SER A 81 -18.95 31.53 38.81
C SER A 81 -20.17 30.97 38.08
N SER A 82 -21.15 31.84 37.76
CA SER A 82 -22.29 31.45 36.93
C SER A 82 -21.85 30.88 35.56
N ARG A 83 -20.82 31.47 34.97
CA ARG A 83 -20.21 30.96 33.71
C ARG A 83 -19.80 29.48 33.79
N VAL A 84 -19.14 29.09 34.86
CA VAL A 84 -18.71 27.70 35.08
C VAL A 84 -19.91 26.79 35.28
N HIS A 85 -20.90 27.24 36.07
CA HIS A 85 -22.14 26.48 36.27
C HIS A 85 -22.93 26.27 34.98
N ASP A 86 -23.13 27.33 34.18
CA ASP A 86 -23.86 27.25 32.92
C ASP A 86 -23.12 26.34 31.94
N ARG A 87 -21.80 26.44 31.87
CA ARG A 87 -20.96 25.63 31.00
C ARG A 87 -20.98 24.14 31.39
N VAL A 88 -20.84 23.83 32.67
CA VAL A 88 -20.93 22.47 33.17
C VAL A 88 -22.31 21.86 32.93
N HIS A 89 -23.38 22.67 33.12
CA HIS A 89 -24.74 22.22 32.83
C HIS A 89 -24.93 21.89 31.36
N GLU A 90 -24.53 22.79 30.47
CA GLU A 90 -24.57 22.58 29.01
C GLU A 90 -23.85 21.30 28.59
N LEU A 91 -22.63 21.11 29.06
CA LEU A 91 -21.80 19.94 28.72
C LEU A 91 -22.39 18.64 29.30
N THR A 92 -22.98 18.70 30.48
CA THR A 92 -23.66 17.54 31.09
C THR A 92 -24.88 17.13 30.25
N GLU A 93 -25.66 18.10 29.77
CA GLU A 93 -26.80 17.82 28.90
C GLU A 93 -26.37 17.26 27.54
N GLN A 94 -25.25 17.75 26.98
CA GLN A 94 -24.68 17.21 25.74
C GLN A 94 -24.28 15.73 25.91
N VAL A 95 -23.62 15.36 27.01
CA VAL A 95 -23.25 13.97 27.31
C VAL A 95 -24.49 13.10 27.49
N ALA A 96 -25.45 13.55 28.32
CA ALA A 96 -26.68 12.81 28.56
C ALA A 96 -27.48 12.58 27.27
N SER A 97 -27.57 13.60 26.41
CA SER A 97 -28.25 13.52 25.09
C SER A 97 -27.52 12.60 24.11
N ALA A 98 -26.19 12.58 24.14
CA ALA A 98 -25.39 11.68 23.29
C ALA A 98 -25.61 10.21 23.68
N LEU A 99 -25.62 9.91 24.98
CA LEU A 99 -25.89 8.56 25.49
C LEU A 99 -27.33 8.10 25.18
N THR A 100 -28.30 9.00 25.32
CA THR A 100 -29.71 8.70 25.01
C THR A 100 -29.93 8.47 23.53
N ARG A 101 -29.25 9.23 22.66
CA ARG A 101 -29.33 9.01 21.19
C ARG A 101 -28.72 7.70 20.77
N ARG A 102 -27.66 7.26 21.46
CA ARG A 102 -26.99 5.97 21.19
C ARG A 102 -27.84 4.77 21.58
N LEU A 103 -28.69 4.93 22.61
CA LEU A 103 -29.57 3.88 23.14
C LEU A 103 -31.03 4.38 23.28
N PRO A 104 -31.74 4.61 22.17
CA PRO A 104 -33.07 5.22 22.19
C PRO A 104 -34.15 4.37 22.87
N GLY A 105 -33.93 3.06 23.00
CA GLY A 105 -34.80 2.12 23.73
C GLY A 105 -34.45 1.90 25.21
N GLY A 106 -33.47 2.63 25.73
CA GLY A 106 -32.85 2.31 27.04
C GLY A 106 -31.81 1.19 26.88
N GLY A 107 -30.96 1.00 27.85
CA GLY A 107 -29.90 -0.02 27.81
C GLY A 107 -28.87 0.17 28.91
N ILE A 108 -27.81 -0.60 28.85
CA ILE A 108 -26.75 -0.62 29.84
C ILE A 108 -25.51 0.05 29.26
N VAL A 109 -24.91 1.00 29.93
CA VAL A 109 -23.68 1.72 29.60
C VAL A 109 -22.64 1.47 30.67
N HIS A 110 -21.39 1.25 30.28
CA HIS A 110 -20.30 1.10 31.21
C HIS A 110 -19.88 2.48 31.75
N ILE A 111 -19.43 2.54 33.02
CA ILE A 111 -19.00 3.81 33.65
C ILE A 111 -17.85 4.46 32.86
N GLU A 112 -16.98 3.68 32.26
CA GLU A 112 -15.87 4.18 31.44
C GLU A 112 -16.39 4.90 30.18
N ASP A 113 -17.38 4.34 29.47
CA ASP A 113 -18.02 5.00 28.32
C ASP A 113 -18.58 6.37 28.65
N ILE A 114 -19.11 6.53 29.86
CA ILE A 114 -19.62 7.82 30.34
C ILE A 114 -18.47 8.79 30.54
N GLN A 115 -17.38 8.34 31.15
CA GLN A 115 -16.21 9.17 31.46
C GLN A 115 -15.56 9.66 30.16
N ASP A 116 -15.53 8.84 29.14
CA ASP A 116 -15.00 9.21 27.81
C ASP A 116 -15.90 10.20 27.09
N GLN A 117 -17.21 10.05 27.21
CA GLN A 117 -18.13 11.07 26.69
C GLN A 117 -18.00 12.42 27.44
N VAL A 118 -17.65 12.42 28.71
CA VAL A 118 -17.34 13.64 29.48
C VAL A 118 -16.09 14.32 28.96
N GLU A 119 -15.02 13.56 28.79
CA GLU A 119 -13.76 14.05 28.21
C GLU A 119 -14.00 14.65 26.81
N LEU A 120 -14.69 13.93 25.95
CA LEU A 120 -15.05 14.39 24.62
C LEU A 120 -15.86 15.68 24.62
N ALA A 121 -16.83 15.82 25.52
CA ALA A 121 -17.63 17.01 25.64
C ALA A 121 -16.76 18.21 26.04
N LEU A 122 -15.87 18.05 27.02
CA LEU A 122 -14.90 19.07 27.43
C LEU A 122 -13.96 19.49 26.30
N MET A 123 -13.42 18.51 25.57
CA MET A 123 -12.54 18.76 24.42
C MET A 123 -13.25 19.52 23.28
N ARG A 124 -14.45 19.09 22.89
CA ARG A 124 -15.26 19.74 21.85
C ARG A 124 -15.67 21.17 22.21
N ALA A 125 -15.84 21.41 23.48
CA ALA A 125 -16.18 22.71 24.01
C ALA A 125 -14.97 23.69 24.05
N GLY A 126 -13.77 23.24 23.70
CA GLY A 126 -12.55 24.03 23.79
C GLY A 126 -11.95 24.13 25.21
N GLU A 127 -12.48 23.36 26.17
CA GLU A 127 -12.02 23.33 27.54
C GLU A 127 -10.83 22.39 27.76
N HIS A 128 -9.79 22.54 26.92
CA HIS A 128 -8.65 21.57 26.83
C HIS A 128 -7.88 21.42 28.14
N LYS A 129 -7.73 22.49 28.92
CA LYS A 129 -7.04 22.42 30.23
C LYS A 129 -7.86 21.61 31.24
N VAL A 130 -9.19 21.80 31.24
CA VAL A 130 -10.11 21.09 32.10
C VAL A 130 -10.22 19.61 31.71
N ALA A 131 -10.25 19.32 30.42
CA ALA A 131 -10.24 17.95 29.91
C ALA A 131 -8.97 17.21 30.35
N ARG A 132 -7.80 17.85 30.20
CA ARG A 132 -6.51 17.30 30.64
C ARG A 132 -6.49 16.97 32.14
N ASP A 133 -6.94 17.90 32.97
CA ASP A 133 -6.95 17.72 34.40
C ASP A 133 -7.96 16.63 34.83
N TYR A 134 -9.07 16.53 34.11
CA TYR A 134 -10.04 15.44 34.28
C TYR A 134 -9.44 14.07 34.03
N VAL A 135 -8.65 13.92 32.93
CA VAL A 135 -7.94 12.68 32.61
C VAL A 135 -6.87 12.36 33.64
N LEU A 136 -6.04 13.32 34.02
CA LEU A 136 -4.99 13.12 35.03
C LEU A 136 -5.56 12.69 36.37
N TYR A 137 -6.64 13.33 36.81
CA TYR A 137 -7.36 12.94 38.04
C TYR A 137 -7.94 11.53 37.97
N ARG A 138 -8.46 11.14 36.78
CA ARG A 138 -8.98 9.80 36.50
C ARG A 138 -7.87 8.75 36.60
N GLU A 139 -6.70 9.01 36.00
CA GLU A 139 -5.52 8.12 36.03
C GLU A 139 -4.94 8.01 37.46
N GLU A 140 -4.80 9.12 38.16
CA GLU A 140 -4.29 9.12 39.54
C GLU A 140 -5.21 8.30 40.47
N ARG A 141 -6.51 8.46 40.32
CA ARG A 141 -7.50 7.63 41.01
C ARG A 141 -7.50 6.16 40.56
N ALA A 142 -7.15 5.88 39.35
CA ALA A 142 -6.98 4.51 38.87
C ALA A 142 -5.72 3.87 39.47
N ARG A 143 -4.61 4.61 39.57
CA ARG A 143 -3.37 4.18 40.24
C ARG A 143 -3.57 3.99 41.74
N GLU A 144 -4.22 4.93 42.43
CA GLU A 144 -4.55 4.79 43.90
C GLU A 144 -5.40 3.54 44.15
N ARG A 145 -6.41 3.26 43.30
CA ARG A 145 -7.22 2.06 43.44
C ARG A 145 -6.46 0.78 43.11
N ALA A 146 -5.56 0.79 42.15
CA ALA A 146 -4.67 -0.32 41.83
C ALA A 146 -3.74 -0.61 43.02
N HIS A 147 -3.18 0.42 43.65
CA HIS A 147 -2.41 0.28 44.89
C HIS A 147 -3.26 -0.23 46.08
N GLN A 148 -4.49 0.26 46.24
CA GLN A 148 -5.41 -0.21 47.28
C GLN A 148 -5.94 -1.62 47.01
N ALA A 149 -6.15 -1.99 45.75
CA ALA A 149 -6.54 -3.34 45.35
C ALA A 149 -5.38 -4.35 45.56
N ALA A 150 -4.15 -3.92 45.29
CA ALA A 150 -2.95 -4.72 45.57
C ALA A 150 -2.72 -4.92 47.09
N ALA A 151 -3.19 -3.98 47.95
CA ALA A 151 -3.08 -4.08 49.38
C ALA A 151 -4.25 -4.83 50.07
N ALA A 152 -5.36 -5.10 49.37
CA ALA A 152 -6.62 -5.58 49.95
C ALA A 152 -7.04 -7.00 49.51
N THR A 153 -6.21 -7.77 48.82
CA THR A 153 -6.58 -9.12 48.40
C THR A 153 -5.88 -10.16 49.29
N PRO A 154 -6.60 -10.90 50.17
CA PRO A 154 -6.12 -12.20 50.56
C PRO A 154 -6.33 -13.14 49.36
N ALA A 155 -5.24 -13.67 48.85
CA ALA A 155 -5.23 -14.64 47.77
C ALA A 155 -5.99 -15.93 48.16
N THR A 156 -7.15 -16.11 47.58
CA THR A 156 -7.67 -17.43 47.25
C THR A 156 -7.59 -17.56 45.70
N GLU A 157 -6.39 -17.81 45.25
CA GLU A 157 -6.13 -18.13 43.87
C GLU A 157 -6.71 -19.50 43.53
N HIS A 158 -7.88 -19.53 42.91
CA HIS A 158 -8.18 -20.66 42.02
C HIS A 158 -7.38 -20.37 40.75
N PRO A 159 -6.37 -21.20 40.38
CA PRO A 159 -5.59 -20.98 39.20
C PRO A 159 -6.52 -21.01 37.98
N LEU A 160 -6.48 -19.96 37.13
CA LEU A 160 -7.20 -19.96 35.86
C LEU A 160 -6.94 -21.28 35.13
N ARG A 161 -7.98 -21.88 34.58
CA ARG A 161 -7.88 -23.10 33.79
C ARG A 161 -7.98 -22.80 32.32
N VAL A 162 -7.27 -23.57 31.51
CA VAL A 162 -7.33 -23.52 30.04
C VAL A 162 -7.96 -24.81 29.50
N THR A 163 -8.70 -24.70 28.41
CA THR A 163 -9.30 -25.78 27.67
C THR A 163 -8.38 -26.19 26.51
N LEU A 164 -7.96 -27.44 26.50
CA LEU A 164 -7.12 -28.00 25.45
C LEU A 164 -7.94 -28.32 24.20
N ALA A 165 -7.28 -28.66 23.08
CA ALA A 165 -7.95 -29.04 21.84
C ALA A 165 -8.82 -30.29 21.94
N ASP A 166 -8.51 -31.18 22.87
CA ASP A 166 -9.28 -32.39 23.15
C ASP A 166 -10.48 -32.16 24.09
N GLY A 167 -10.71 -30.89 24.51
CA GLY A 167 -11.78 -30.49 25.42
C GLY A 167 -11.45 -30.73 26.90
N SER A 168 -10.30 -31.31 27.24
CA SER A 168 -9.83 -31.40 28.62
C SER A 168 -9.39 -30.04 29.17
N THR A 169 -9.38 -29.89 30.50
CA THR A 169 -8.96 -28.63 31.14
C THR A 169 -7.77 -28.85 32.06
N ARG A 170 -6.82 -27.93 32.04
CA ARG A 170 -5.67 -27.88 32.94
C ARG A 170 -5.47 -26.49 33.52
N PRO A 171 -4.73 -26.32 34.64
CA PRO A 171 -4.34 -25.04 35.12
C PRO A 171 -3.52 -24.29 34.07
N LEU A 172 -3.73 -22.97 33.99
CA LEU A 172 -2.91 -22.08 33.16
C LEU A 172 -1.47 -22.09 33.68
N ASP A 173 -0.52 -22.40 32.82
CA ASP A 173 0.92 -22.35 33.15
C ASP A 173 1.42 -20.89 33.06
N VAL A 174 1.18 -20.14 34.16
CA VAL A 174 1.60 -18.74 34.31
C VAL A 174 3.13 -18.60 34.23
N ALA A 175 3.86 -19.59 34.75
CA ALA A 175 5.33 -19.58 34.74
C ALA A 175 5.88 -19.66 33.32
N ARG A 176 5.26 -20.50 32.47
CA ARG A 176 5.60 -20.58 31.04
C ARG A 176 5.29 -19.28 30.33
N ILE A 177 4.10 -18.69 30.56
CA ILE A 177 3.73 -17.40 29.96
C ILE A 177 4.74 -16.33 30.38
N GLY A 178 5.14 -16.28 31.65
CA GLY A 178 6.17 -15.36 32.15
C GLY A 178 7.48 -15.50 31.39
N ARG A 179 8.01 -16.73 31.28
CA ARG A 179 9.26 -17.00 30.51
C ARG A 179 9.14 -16.55 29.05
N LEU A 180 8.00 -16.78 28.42
CA LEU A 180 7.76 -16.41 27.02
C LEU A 180 7.77 -14.89 26.83
N VAL A 181 7.11 -14.14 27.72
CA VAL A 181 7.09 -12.67 27.67
C VAL A 181 8.47 -12.08 27.99
N ASP A 182 9.18 -12.65 28.97
CA ASP A 182 10.56 -12.25 29.33
C ASP A 182 11.51 -12.49 28.14
N GLU A 183 11.39 -13.63 27.46
CA GLU A 183 12.17 -13.89 26.25
C GLU A 183 11.82 -12.90 25.12
N ALA A 184 10.53 -12.62 24.92
CA ALA A 184 10.08 -11.66 23.89
C ALA A 184 10.58 -10.23 24.17
N CYS A 185 10.73 -9.86 25.42
CA CYS A 185 11.24 -8.54 25.83
C CYS A 185 12.79 -8.46 25.89
N ARG A 186 13.48 -9.58 25.76
CA ARG A 186 14.95 -9.64 25.91
C ARG A 186 15.66 -8.72 24.92
N GLU A 187 16.65 -7.95 25.42
CA GLU A 187 17.47 -7.02 24.62
C GLU A 187 16.69 -5.84 23.98
N LEU A 188 15.44 -5.62 24.43
CA LEU A 188 14.65 -4.47 24.00
C LEU A 188 14.58 -3.44 25.13
N ALA A 189 15.00 -2.21 24.83
CA ALA A 189 14.86 -1.10 25.78
C ALA A 189 13.43 -0.51 25.72
N GLY A 190 12.94 -0.03 26.85
CA GLY A 190 11.66 0.68 26.93
C GLY A 190 10.42 -0.21 26.97
N VAL A 191 10.56 -1.52 27.17
CA VAL A 191 9.47 -2.48 27.31
C VAL A 191 9.40 -3.03 28.74
N ASP A 192 8.17 -3.31 29.19
CA ASP A 192 7.87 -3.86 30.52
C ASP A 192 7.09 -5.17 30.39
N ALA A 193 7.75 -6.27 30.69
CA ALA A 193 7.14 -7.60 30.68
C ALA A 193 5.97 -7.72 31.68
N ALA A 194 6.08 -7.08 32.86
CA ALA A 194 5.05 -7.13 33.87
C ALA A 194 3.76 -6.42 33.41
N ALA A 195 3.86 -5.34 32.67
CA ALA A 195 2.69 -4.65 32.09
C ALA A 195 1.93 -5.57 31.11
N ILE A 196 2.64 -6.30 30.23
CA ILE A 196 2.04 -7.26 29.29
C ILE A 196 1.34 -8.40 30.04
N LEU A 197 2.02 -8.99 31.03
CA LEU A 197 1.48 -10.09 31.83
C LEU A 197 0.22 -9.67 32.61
N THR A 198 0.26 -8.48 33.22
CA THR A 198 -0.87 -7.93 33.99
C THR A 198 -2.08 -7.70 33.08
N ASP A 199 -1.87 -7.06 31.93
CA ASP A 199 -2.96 -6.80 30.97
C ASP A 199 -3.51 -8.10 30.40
N THR A 200 -2.65 -9.03 29.99
CA THR A 200 -3.08 -10.35 29.49
C THR A 200 -3.88 -11.11 30.53
N THR A 201 -3.37 -11.23 31.78
CA THR A 201 -4.05 -11.99 32.84
C THR A 201 -5.42 -11.39 33.17
N ARG A 202 -5.55 -10.07 33.13
CA ARG A 202 -6.83 -9.38 33.33
C ARG A 202 -7.86 -9.67 32.24
N ASN A 203 -7.41 -9.93 31.02
CA ASN A 203 -8.26 -10.18 29.86
C ASN A 203 -8.59 -11.68 29.66
N LEU A 204 -7.92 -12.60 30.37
CA LEU A 204 -8.22 -14.02 30.34
C LEU A 204 -9.38 -14.38 31.27
N PHE A 205 -10.16 -15.40 30.92
CA PHE A 205 -11.25 -15.96 31.73
C PHE A 205 -11.03 -17.45 31.95
N ASP A 206 -11.65 -17.98 33.02
CA ASP A 206 -11.55 -19.41 33.35
C ASP A 206 -12.17 -20.28 32.25
N GLY A 207 -11.44 -21.29 31.77
CA GLY A 207 -11.84 -22.16 30.66
C GLY A 207 -11.48 -21.58 29.25
N VAL A 208 -10.71 -20.49 29.13
CA VAL A 208 -10.20 -19.96 27.85
C VAL A 208 -9.45 -21.06 27.07
N ARG A 209 -9.57 -21.09 25.75
CA ARG A 209 -8.82 -22.08 24.96
C ARG A 209 -7.32 -21.77 25.02
N GLU A 210 -6.50 -22.82 25.17
CA GLU A 210 -5.04 -22.66 25.23
C GLU A 210 -4.48 -21.91 24.02
N ALA A 211 -5.02 -22.12 22.83
CA ALA A 211 -4.64 -21.41 21.62
C ALA A 211 -4.90 -19.88 21.71
N ASP A 212 -5.99 -19.47 22.42
CA ASP A 212 -6.35 -18.06 22.54
C ASP A 212 -5.46 -17.31 23.54
N VAL A 213 -4.80 -18.01 24.47
CA VAL A 213 -3.86 -17.39 25.43
C VAL A 213 -2.70 -16.71 24.72
N GLY A 214 -2.10 -17.40 23.72
CA GLY A 214 -1.02 -16.82 22.94
C GLY A 214 -1.48 -15.59 22.13
N GLN A 215 -2.68 -15.64 21.59
CA GLN A 215 -3.27 -14.51 20.89
C GLN A 215 -3.53 -13.32 21.83
N ALA A 216 -3.97 -13.58 23.06
CA ALA A 216 -4.15 -12.55 24.08
C ALA A 216 -2.84 -11.85 24.43
N LEU A 217 -1.73 -12.59 24.54
CA LEU A 217 -0.39 -12.02 24.74
C LEU A 217 0.02 -11.06 23.60
N VAL A 218 -0.17 -11.49 22.36
CA VAL A 218 0.09 -10.66 21.19
C VAL A 218 -0.75 -9.37 21.23
N MET A 219 -2.04 -9.49 21.58
CA MET A 219 -2.95 -8.35 21.65
C MET A 219 -2.56 -7.38 22.77
N SER A 220 -2.18 -7.86 23.96
CA SER A 220 -1.71 -7.02 25.06
C SER A 220 -0.43 -6.25 24.67
N ALA A 221 0.57 -6.92 24.08
CA ALA A 221 1.78 -6.24 23.62
C ALA A 221 1.47 -5.20 22.54
N ARG A 222 0.54 -5.50 21.65
CA ARG A 222 0.15 -4.64 20.54
C ARG A 222 -0.49 -3.33 20.99
N THR A 223 -1.27 -3.32 22.08
CA THR A 223 -1.87 -2.10 22.62
C THR A 223 -0.83 -1.12 23.17
N LEU A 224 0.38 -1.61 23.48
CA LEU A 224 1.46 -0.78 24.04
C LEU A 224 2.38 -0.18 22.95
N ILE A 225 2.18 -0.51 21.67
CA ILE A 225 3.04 0.00 20.57
C ILE A 225 3.03 1.53 20.50
N GLU A 226 1.93 2.18 20.84
CA GLU A 226 1.85 3.64 20.82
C GLU A 226 2.67 4.29 21.95
N THR A 227 2.90 3.57 23.04
CA THR A 227 3.72 4.07 24.15
C THR A 227 5.21 3.87 23.87
N ASP A 228 5.56 2.79 23.18
CA ASP A 228 6.92 2.53 22.74
C ASP A 228 6.93 1.63 21.48
N PRO A 229 7.57 2.05 20.35
CA PRO A 229 7.68 1.23 19.15
C PRO A 229 8.29 -0.16 19.37
N ALA A 230 9.15 -0.34 20.40
CA ALA A 230 9.78 -1.63 20.71
C ALA A 230 8.76 -2.73 21.06
N TYR A 231 7.55 -2.36 21.55
CA TYR A 231 6.47 -3.34 21.73
C TYR A 231 6.00 -3.98 20.42
N SER A 232 6.25 -3.36 19.28
CA SER A 232 6.01 -4.01 17.97
C SER A 232 6.90 -5.23 17.76
N GLN A 233 8.15 -5.18 18.24
CA GLN A 233 9.05 -6.34 18.20
C GLN A 233 8.62 -7.39 19.23
N VAL A 234 8.20 -7.00 20.41
CA VAL A 234 7.64 -7.93 21.42
C VAL A 234 6.42 -8.66 20.86
N ALA A 235 5.47 -7.95 20.28
CA ALA A 235 4.28 -8.53 19.65
C ALA A 235 4.64 -9.49 18.51
N ALA A 236 5.66 -9.16 17.69
CA ALA A 236 6.19 -10.04 16.67
C ALA A 236 6.78 -11.34 17.23
N ARG A 237 7.59 -11.24 18.29
CA ARG A 237 8.22 -12.41 18.94
C ARG A 237 7.17 -13.33 19.61
N LEU A 238 6.11 -12.76 20.16
CA LEU A 238 4.96 -13.52 20.69
C LEU A 238 4.17 -14.20 19.56
N LEU A 239 3.95 -13.53 18.43
CA LEU A 239 3.34 -14.11 17.24
C LEU A 239 4.22 -15.24 16.65
N LEU A 240 5.53 -15.07 16.71
CA LEU A 240 6.49 -16.08 16.27
C LEU A 240 6.39 -17.37 17.10
N ASP A 241 6.16 -17.29 18.41
CA ASP A 241 5.91 -18.48 19.25
C ASP A 241 4.64 -19.23 18.79
N LEU A 242 3.56 -18.51 18.45
CA LEU A 242 2.35 -19.14 17.91
C LEU A 242 2.64 -19.87 16.59
N LEU A 243 3.33 -19.21 15.66
CA LEU A 243 3.72 -19.80 14.38
C LEU A 243 4.61 -21.04 14.56
N ARG A 244 5.57 -20.99 15.49
CA ARG A 244 6.46 -22.13 15.80
C ARG A 244 5.68 -23.33 16.27
N ARG A 245 4.73 -23.14 17.19
CA ARG A 245 3.89 -24.24 17.69
C ARG A 245 3.03 -24.82 16.60
N GLU A 246 2.43 -23.98 15.76
CA GLU A 246 1.65 -24.41 14.62
C GLU A 246 2.50 -25.24 13.65
N ALA A 247 3.69 -24.75 13.27
CA ALA A 247 4.57 -25.38 12.32
C ALA A 247 5.21 -26.68 12.84
N LEU A 248 5.79 -26.64 14.04
CA LEU A 248 6.44 -27.80 14.63
C LEU A 248 5.43 -28.86 15.07
N GLY A 249 4.25 -28.44 15.54
CA GLY A 249 3.14 -29.35 15.86
C GLY A 249 2.67 -30.13 14.64
N TYR A 250 2.54 -29.47 13.49
CA TYR A 250 2.13 -30.11 12.24
C TYR A 250 3.17 -31.12 11.71
N LEU A 251 4.45 -30.91 12.01
CA LEU A 251 5.56 -31.78 11.58
C LEU A 251 5.95 -32.81 12.65
N ASP A 252 5.22 -32.93 13.76
CA ASP A 252 5.51 -33.82 14.92
C ASP A 252 6.90 -33.53 15.56
N MET A 253 7.36 -32.28 15.53
CA MET A 253 8.68 -31.86 16.00
C MET A 253 8.62 -30.92 17.23
N ALA A 254 7.46 -30.72 17.85
CA ALA A 254 7.28 -29.76 18.93
C ALA A 254 7.92 -30.15 20.26
N VAL A 255 8.22 -31.45 20.47
CA VAL A 255 8.77 -31.95 21.74
C VAL A 255 10.17 -31.40 22.00
N GLY A 256 10.34 -30.72 23.15
CA GLY A 256 11.62 -30.14 23.57
C GLY A 256 12.03 -28.84 22.85
N VAL A 257 11.08 -28.13 22.23
CA VAL A 257 11.29 -26.78 21.66
C VAL A 257 10.39 -25.81 22.38
N GLU A 258 10.93 -25.08 23.38
CA GLU A 258 10.21 -24.10 24.17
C GLU A 258 10.71 -22.67 23.95
N THR A 259 11.97 -22.52 23.52
CA THR A 259 12.66 -21.22 23.37
C THR A 259 13.19 -21.02 21.94
N GLN A 260 13.61 -19.80 21.66
CA GLN A 260 14.34 -19.45 20.43
C GLN A 260 15.64 -20.26 20.29
N ALA A 261 16.34 -20.48 21.40
CA ALA A 261 17.58 -21.25 21.40
C ALA A 261 17.35 -22.72 21.03
N ASP A 262 16.32 -23.34 21.61
CA ASP A 262 15.95 -24.73 21.29
C ASP A 262 15.61 -24.88 19.80
N LEU A 263 14.88 -23.89 19.22
CA LEU A 263 14.57 -23.89 17.81
C LEU A 263 15.82 -23.71 16.96
N ALA A 264 16.74 -22.83 17.36
CA ALA A 264 17.96 -22.57 16.60
C ALA A 264 18.78 -23.83 16.39
N GLU A 265 18.89 -24.70 17.41
CA GLU A 265 19.59 -25.98 17.32
C GLU A 265 18.91 -26.97 16.35
N ARG A 266 17.59 -26.88 16.18
CA ARG A 266 16.77 -27.80 15.37
C ARG A 266 16.32 -27.23 14.03
N TYR A 267 16.66 -25.98 13.73
CA TYR A 267 16.14 -25.29 12.55
C TYR A 267 16.50 -26.02 11.24
N GLY A 268 17.71 -26.60 11.16
CA GLY A 268 18.15 -27.36 10.00
C GLY A 268 17.33 -28.65 9.78
N ASP A 269 17.04 -29.39 10.86
CA ASP A 269 16.20 -30.60 10.80
C ASP A 269 14.74 -30.25 10.42
N TYR A 270 14.20 -29.21 11.07
CA TYR A 270 12.89 -28.64 10.73
C TYR A 270 12.83 -28.27 9.25
N PHE A 271 13.81 -27.53 8.73
CA PHE A 271 13.84 -27.10 7.34
C PHE A 271 13.79 -28.28 6.37
N SER A 272 14.59 -29.32 6.65
CA SER A 272 14.59 -30.54 5.85
C SER A 272 13.24 -31.28 5.85
N ALA A 273 12.61 -31.36 7.02
CA ALA A 273 11.28 -31.96 7.17
C ALA A 273 10.20 -31.12 6.45
N TYR A 274 10.26 -29.80 6.59
CA TYR A 274 9.35 -28.85 5.91
C TYR A 274 9.39 -29.00 4.39
N ILE A 275 10.57 -28.95 3.76
CA ILE A 275 10.70 -29.04 2.30
C ILE A 275 10.14 -30.35 1.78
N ARG A 276 10.44 -31.49 2.43
CA ARG A 276 9.92 -32.81 2.03
C ARG A 276 8.41 -32.87 2.18
N ARG A 277 7.90 -32.45 3.35
CA ARG A 277 6.46 -32.49 3.62
C ARG A 277 5.65 -31.62 2.66
N ALA A 278 6.13 -30.40 2.37
CA ALA A 278 5.50 -29.49 1.43
C ALA A 278 5.54 -30.02 -0.02
N GLY A 279 6.60 -30.72 -0.39
CA GLY A 279 6.69 -31.43 -1.67
C GLY A 279 5.70 -32.60 -1.79
N ASP A 280 5.52 -33.38 -0.71
CA ASP A 280 4.54 -34.49 -0.65
C ASP A 280 3.09 -33.97 -0.75
N LEU A 281 2.82 -32.82 -0.19
CA LEU A 281 1.52 -32.15 -0.26
C LEU A 281 1.27 -31.42 -1.60
N GLU A 282 2.21 -31.46 -2.54
CA GLU A 282 2.14 -30.76 -3.83
C GLU A 282 1.98 -29.23 -3.67
N LEU A 283 2.52 -28.65 -2.60
CA LEU A 283 2.59 -27.23 -2.37
C LEU A 283 3.90 -26.65 -2.91
N LEU A 284 4.99 -27.42 -2.85
CA LEU A 284 6.29 -27.06 -3.39
C LEU A 284 6.73 -28.00 -4.52
N ASP A 285 7.60 -27.51 -5.38
CA ASP A 285 8.24 -28.31 -6.43
C ASP A 285 9.15 -29.36 -5.78
N ARG A 286 8.95 -30.62 -6.13
CA ARG A 286 9.75 -31.75 -5.65
C ARG A 286 11.25 -31.61 -5.97
N GLN A 287 11.62 -30.80 -6.94
CA GLN A 287 13.02 -30.52 -7.23
C GLN A 287 13.74 -29.85 -6.06
N LEU A 288 13.03 -29.10 -5.20
CA LEU A 288 13.63 -28.51 -4.01
C LEU A 288 14.19 -29.56 -3.05
N ALA A 289 13.57 -30.74 -2.97
CA ALA A 289 14.08 -31.84 -2.15
C ALA A 289 15.38 -32.50 -2.70
N ARG A 290 15.80 -32.11 -3.91
CA ARG A 290 17.07 -32.58 -4.50
C ARG A 290 18.27 -31.69 -4.17
N PHE A 291 18.06 -30.56 -3.53
CA PHE A 291 19.17 -29.76 -2.97
C PHE A 291 19.78 -30.49 -1.77
N ASP A 292 21.02 -30.15 -1.45
CA ASP A 292 21.61 -30.53 -0.18
C ASP A 292 20.94 -29.80 0.98
N LEU A 293 19.83 -30.37 1.47
CA LEU A 293 19.02 -29.74 2.53
C LEU A 293 19.79 -29.61 3.85
N ALA A 294 20.76 -30.51 4.12
CA ALA A 294 21.58 -30.42 5.32
C ALA A 294 22.53 -29.20 5.25
N ARG A 295 23.17 -28.97 4.09
CA ARG A 295 24.00 -27.80 3.85
C ARG A 295 23.19 -26.50 3.92
N LEU A 296 22.00 -26.44 3.28
CA LEU A 296 21.12 -25.28 3.32
C LEU A 296 20.59 -25.04 4.72
N GLY A 297 20.21 -26.09 5.45
CA GLY A 297 19.73 -26.00 6.83
C GLY A 297 20.80 -25.42 7.78
N ALA A 298 22.06 -25.81 7.59
CA ALA A 298 23.19 -25.30 8.36
C ALA A 298 23.53 -23.84 8.04
N ALA A 299 23.14 -23.35 6.87
CA ALA A 299 23.31 -21.94 6.46
C ALA A 299 22.23 -20.99 6.99
N LEU A 300 21.14 -21.50 7.55
CA LEU A 300 20.08 -20.67 8.11
C LEU A 300 20.58 -19.84 9.29
N ARG A 301 19.95 -18.68 9.49
CA ARG A 301 20.25 -17.70 10.54
C ARG A 301 19.03 -17.51 11.43
N PRO A 302 18.78 -18.41 12.38
CA PRO A 302 17.60 -18.37 13.23
C PRO A 302 17.42 -17.07 14.02
N GLU A 303 18.53 -16.41 14.37
CA GLU A 303 18.54 -15.11 15.06
C GLU A 303 17.86 -14.01 14.26
N ARG A 304 17.78 -14.12 12.94
CA ARG A 304 17.06 -13.17 12.06
C ARG A 304 15.53 -13.26 12.19
N ASP A 305 15.01 -14.28 12.85
CA ASP A 305 13.57 -14.31 13.21
C ASP A 305 13.20 -13.20 14.19
N LEU A 306 14.15 -12.68 14.97
CA LEU A 306 13.93 -11.65 15.97
C LEU A 306 13.93 -10.21 15.42
N GLN A 307 14.32 -10.03 14.14
CA GLN A 307 14.38 -8.68 13.53
C GLN A 307 13.03 -8.13 13.10
N PHE A 308 12.01 -8.98 13.00
CA PHE A 308 10.68 -8.55 12.57
C PHE A 308 9.99 -7.63 13.58
N ASN A 309 9.27 -6.63 13.03
CA ASN A 309 8.21 -5.97 13.76
C ASN A 309 6.86 -6.72 13.58
N TYR A 310 5.85 -6.34 14.35
CA TYR A 310 4.54 -6.99 14.31
C TYR A 310 3.87 -6.92 12.93
N LEU A 311 3.86 -5.74 12.30
CA LEU A 311 3.27 -5.56 10.97
C LEU A 311 3.93 -6.46 9.91
N GLY A 312 5.25 -6.55 9.94
CA GLY A 312 6.02 -7.37 9.00
C GLY A 312 5.73 -8.85 9.15
N LEU A 313 5.84 -9.38 10.37
CA LEU A 313 5.60 -10.80 10.63
C LEU A 313 4.13 -11.19 10.43
N GLN A 314 3.18 -10.36 10.88
CA GLN A 314 1.75 -10.61 10.67
C GLN A 314 1.41 -10.61 9.16
N THR A 315 2.04 -9.73 8.38
CA THR A 315 1.87 -9.72 6.91
C THR A 315 2.35 -11.04 6.28
N LEU A 316 3.49 -11.56 6.73
CA LEU A 316 3.99 -12.86 6.27
C LEU A 316 3.07 -14.00 6.71
N TYR A 317 2.67 -14.00 7.97
CA TYR A 317 1.79 -14.99 8.58
C TYR A 317 0.46 -15.12 7.85
N ASP A 318 -0.20 -13.99 7.54
CA ASP A 318 -1.53 -14.01 6.93
C ASP A 318 -1.50 -14.32 5.43
N ARG A 319 -0.42 -13.98 4.73
CA ARG A 319 -0.45 -13.90 3.28
C ARG A 319 0.63 -14.70 2.55
N TYR A 320 1.79 -14.93 3.16
CA TYR A 320 2.95 -15.44 2.44
C TYR A 320 3.34 -16.86 2.79
N PHE A 321 3.28 -17.22 4.07
CA PHE A 321 3.73 -18.54 4.51
C PHE A 321 2.88 -19.67 3.90
N ILE A 322 3.57 -20.72 3.51
CA ILE A 322 2.92 -21.95 3.01
C ILE A 322 2.04 -22.55 4.11
N HIS A 323 0.82 -22.87 3.75
CA HIS A 323 -0.18 -23.48 4.63
C HIS A 323 -0.91 -24.62 3.94
N THR A 324 -1.46 -25.53 4.70
CA THR A 324 -2.31 -26.64 4.23
C THR A 324 -3.67 -26.10 3.76
N ALA A 325 -4.46 -26.95 3.09
CA ALA A 325 -5.84 -26.61 2.72
C ALA A 325 -6.74 -26.32 3.94
N ALA A 326 -6.39 -26.84 5.14
CA ALA A 326 -7.06 -26.53 6.40
C ALA A 326 -6.58 -25.19 7.02
N GLY A 327 -5.67 -24.48 6.40
CA GLY A 327 -5.15 -23.21 6.88
C GLY A 327 -4.00 -23.33 7.89
N ILE A 328 -3.47 -24.52 8.17
CA ILE A 328 -2.35 -24.73 9.09
C ILE A 328 -1.05 -24.26 8.42
N ARG A 329 -0.39 -23.28 9.01
CA ARG A 329 0.89 -22.75 8.55
C ARG A 329 2.02 -23.59 9.13
N PHE A 330 2.94 -24.00 8.26
CA PHE A 330 4.08 -24.82 8.68
C PHE A 330 5.41 -24.37 8.08
N GLU A 331 5.43 -23.13 7.57
CA GLU A 331 6.63 -22.45 7.07
C GLU A 331 7.06 -21.36 8.05
N LEU A 332 8.29 -21.49 8.61
CA LEU A 332 8.92 -20.49 9.47
C LEU A 332 9.70 -19.45 8.64
N PRO A 333 10.01 -18.24 9.19
CA PRO A 333 10.54 -17.14 8.39
C PRO A 333 11.85 -17.46 7.65
N GLN A 334 12.82 -18.11 8.29
CA GLN A 334 14.08 -18.44 7.60
C GLN A 334 13.87 -19.52 6.54
N ALA A 335 12.98 -20.48 6.76
CA ALA A 335 12.60 -21.47 5.75
C ALA A 335 11.90 -20.81 4.55
N PHE A 336 11.06 -19.82 4.78
CA PHE A 336 10.44 -19.02 3.73
C PHE A 336 11.48 -18.33 2.83
N PHE A 337 12.44 -17.60 3.40
CA PHE A 337 13.48 -16.95 2.61
C PHE A 337 14.37 -17.96 1.88
N MET A 338 14.71 -19.08 2.52
CA MET A 338 15.49 -20.12 1.86
C MET A 338 14.71 -20.81 0.75
N ARG A 339 13.39 -21.05 0.90
CA ARG A 339 12.55 -21.57 -0.18
C ARG A 339 12.52 -20.64 -1.39
N VAL A 340 12.35 -19.33 -1.15
CA VAL A 340 12.38 -18.33 -2.23
C VAL A 340 13.72 -18.36 -2.94
N ALA A 341 14.81 -18.38 -2.20
CA ALA A 341 16.18 -18.42 -2.71
C ALA A 341 16.45 -19.70 -3.52
N MET A 342 16.03 -20.86 -3.01
CA MET A 342 16.15 -22.16 -3.73
C MET A 342 15.41 -22.14 -5.05
N GLY A 343 14.17 -21.61 -5.08
CA GLY A 343 13.40 -21.49 -6.32
C GLY A 343 14.13 -20.65 -7.36
N LEU A 344 14.71 -19.52 -6.94
CA LEU A 344 15.47 -18.64 -7.84
C LEU A 344 16.82 -19.24 -8.27
N ALA A 345 17.41 -20.15 -7.47
CA ALA A 345 18.67 -20.80 -7.76
C ALA A 345 18.52 -22.15 -8.50
N ILE A 346 17.31 -22.60 -8.77
CA ILE A 346 17.02 -23.97 -9.24
C ILE A 346 17.75 -24.36 -10.54
N ASN A 347 18.01 -23.36 -11.39
CA ASN A 347 18.69 -23.53 -12.68
C ASN A 347 20.19 -23.12 -12.64
N GLU A 348 20.70 -22.73 -11.47
CA GLU A 348 22.12 -22.41 -11.31
C GLU A 348 22.99 -23.68 -11.27
N ILE A 349 24.22 -23.58 -11.75
CA ILE A 349 25.17 -24.69 -11.74
C ILE A 349 25.56 -25.05 -10.29
N GLU A 350 25.93 -24.04 -9.52
CA GLU A 350 26.27 -24.16 -8.09
C GLU A 350 25.05 -23.72 -7.26
N ARG A 351 23.95 -24.42 -7.44
CA ARG A 351 22.63 -23.98 -6.95
C ARG A 351 22.54 -23.82 -5.43
N GLU A 352 23.27 -24.67 -4.65
CA GLU A 352 23.30 -24.56 -3.19
C GLU A 352 24.00 -23.29 -2.75
N GLU A 353 25.15 -22.96 -3.35
CA GLU A 353 25.89 -21.73 -3.06
C GLU A 353 25.09 -20.50 -3.42
N ARG A 354 24.46 -20.52 -4.61
CA ARG A 354 23.57 -19.43 -5.04
C ARG A 354 22.33 -19.30 -4.17
N ALA A 355 21.74 -20.40 -3.74
CA ALA A 355 20.60 -20.35 -2.80
C ALA A 355 21.02 -19.72 -1.47
N ILE A 356 22.20 -20.04 -0.94
CA ILE A 356 22.72 -19.41 0.28
C ILE A 356 22.98 -17.91 0.06
N GLU A 357 23.60 -17.52 -1.06
CA GLU A 357 23.84 -16.11 -1.40
C GLU A 357 22.52 -15.31 -1.47
N PHE A 358 21.51 -15.86 -2.15
CA PHE A 358 20.19 -15.23 -2.29
C PHE A 358 19.44 -15.16 -0.94
N TYR A 359 19.55 -16.23 -0.16
CA TYR A 359 18.98 -16.28 1.19
C TYR A 359 19.62 -15.23 2.11
N GLU A 360 20.92 -15.10 2.12
CA GLU A 360 21.63 -14.10 2.93
C GLU A 360 21.14 -12.69 2.59
N LEU A 361 20.95 -12.39 1.30
CA LEU A 361 20.47 -11.10 0.84
C LEU A 361 19.02 -10.82 1.26
N LEU A 362 18.11 -11.79 1.09
CA LEU A 362 16.69 -11.64 1.45
C LEU A 362 16.49 -11.58 2.96
N SER A 363 17.10 -12.52 3.70
CA SER A 363 16.88 -12.68 5.14
C SER A 363 17.56 -11.59 5.98
N SER A 364 18.56 -10.89 5.44
CA SER A 364 19.19 -9.72 6.08
C SER A 364 18.41 -8.42 5.84
N PHE A 365 17.32 -8.46 5.08
CA PHE A 365 16.54 -7.29 4.69
C PHE A 365 17.30 -6.23 3.87
N ALA A 366 18.44 -6.59 3.29
CA ALA A 366 19.18 -5.69 2.41
C ALA A 366 18.48 -5.46 1.07
N PHE A 367 17.73 -6.46 0.61
CA PHE A 367 16.93 -6.45 -0.62
C PHE A 367 15.68 -7.29 -0.44
N MET A 368 14.62 -6.94 -1.17
CA MET A 368 13.42 -7.75 -1.21
C MET A 368 12.87 -7.87 -2.63
N SER A 369 12.55 -9.11 -3.04
CA SER A 369 11.87 -9.39 -4.30
C SER A 369 10.41 -8.95 -4.25
N SER A 370 9.80 -8.79 -5.42
CA SER A 370 8.37 -8.45 -5.53
C SER A 370 7.46 -9.53 -4.92
N THR A 371 6.26 -9.12 -4.53
CA THR A 371 5.26 -9.99 -3.91
C THR A 371 5.02 -11.31 -4.68
N PRO A 372 4.84 -11.35 -6.02
CA PRO A 372 4.65 -12.62 -6.73
C PRO A 372 5.86 -13.55 -6.61
N THR A 373 7.07 -13.03 -6.62
CA THR A 373 8.29 -13.83 -6.42
C THR A 373 8.30 -14.46 -5.04
N LEU A 374 8.01 -13.69 -3.99
CA LEU A 374 7.95 -14.18 -2.61
C LEU A 374 6.86 -15.24 -2.41
N PHE A 375 5.70 -15.06 -3.05
CA PHE A 375 4.60 -16.03 -2.95
C PHE A 375 4.90 -17.35 -3.64
N ASN A 376 5.40 -17.29 -4.88
CA ASN A 376 5.33 -18.40 -5.81
C ASN A 376 6.68 -19.07 -6.09
N SER A 377 7.83 -18.49 -5.65
CA SER A 377 9.12 -19.12 -5.85
C SER A 377 9.19 -20.44 -5.09
N GLY A 378 9.64 -21.50 -5.77
CA GLY A 378 9.71 -22.84 -5.23
C GLY A 378 8.39 -23.62 -5.25
N THR A 379 7.26 -23.04 -5.70
CA THR A 379 5.97 -23.74 -5.84
C THR A 379 5.85 -24.45 -7.19
N LEU A 380 4.79 -25.24 -7.37
CA LEU A 380 4.56 -25.99 -8.62
C LEU A 380 4.29 -25.11 -9.85
N ARG A 381 3.85 -23.87 -9.64
CA ARG A 381 3.57 -22.92 -10.73
C ARG A 381 4.13 -21.55 -10.38
N PRO A 382 5.46 -21.38 -10.54
CA PRO A 382 6.17 -20.20 -10.11
C PRO A 382 5.92 -19.03 -11.06
N GLN A 383 4.71 -18.45 -11.05
CA GLN A 383 4.48 -17.15 -11.69
C GLN A 383 5.07 -16.07 -10.79
N LEU A 384 6.24 -15.56 -11.15
CA LEU A 384 7.07 -14.68 -10.32
C LEU A 384 7.02 -13.21 -10.77
N SER A 385 6.58 -12.96 -12.01
CA SER A 385 6.53 -11.62 -12.58
C SER A 385 5.37 -10.80 -12.03
N SER A 386 5.61 -9.52 -11.77
CA SER A 386 4.63 -8.64 -11.11
C SER A 386 3.83 -7.76 -12.06
N CYS A 387 4.38 -7.41 -13.22
CA CYS A 387 3.81 -6.39 -14.10
C CYS A 387 3.71 -6.87 -15.54
N PHE A 388 2.55 -6.60 -16.16
CA PHE A 388 2.25 -6.95 -17.54
C PHE A 388 1.60 -5.76 -18.25
N LEU A 389 2.03 -5.50 -19.50
CA LEU A 389 1.47 -4.45 -20.35
C LEU A 389 0.96 -5.05 -21.66
N THR A 390 -0.24 -4.61 -22.07
CA THR A 390 -0.93 -5.11 -23.26
C THR A 390 -1.46 -3.94 -24.07
N SER A 391 -1.23 -3.92 -25.39
CA SER A 391 -1.96 -3.06 -26.34
C SER A 391 -3.19 -3.78 -26.85
N VAL A 392 -4.33 -3.14 -26.81
CA VAL A 392 -5.61 -3.70 -27.24
C VAL A 392 -5.82 -3.42 -28.75
N PRO A 393 -6.01 -4.43 -29.60
CA PRO A 393 -6.24 -4.24 -31.03
C PRO A 393 -7.62 -3.63 -31.33
N ASP A 394 -7.80 -3.04 -32.52
CA ASP A 394 -9.06 -2.44 -32.97
C ASP A 394 -9.97 -3.45 -33.71
N ASP A 395 -10.15 -4.62 -33.15
CA ASP A 395 -11.11 -5.61 -33.61
C ASP A 395 -11.72 -6.37 -32.42
N LEU A 396 -12.91 -6.91 -32.61
CA LEU A 396 -13.67 -7.50 -31.52
C LEU A 396 -13.00 -8.74 -30.92
N ASP A 397 -12.41 -9.60 -31.75
CA ASP A 397 -11.71 -10.80 -31.29
C ASP A 397 -10.46 -10.41 -30.49
N GLY A 398 -9.70 -9.44 -31.00
CA GLY A 398 -8.52 -8.90 -30.33
C GLY A 398 -8.85 -8.23 -28.99
N ILE A 399 -9.92 -7.42 -28.91
CA ILE A 399 -10.38 -6.78 -27.67
C ILE A 399 -10.71 -7.86 -26.62
N TYR A 400 -11.53 -8.86 -26.96
CA TYR A 400 -11.89 -9.92 -26.01
C TYR A 400 -10.73 -10.87 -25.70
N SER A 401 -9.83 -11.09 -26.63
CA SER A 401 -8.58 -11.82 -26.37
C SER A 401 -7.70 -11.09 -25.35
N ALA A 402 -7.55 -9.77 -25.46
CA ALA A 402 -6.83 -8.97 -24.48
C ALA A 402 -7.48 -9.03 -23.10
N ILE A 403 -8.81 -8.95 -23.01
CA ILE A 403 -9.56 -9.09 -21.74
C ILE A 403 -9.37 -10.50 -21.14
N LYS A 404 -9.42 -11.57 -21.95
CA LYS A 404 -9.13 -12.94 -21.52
C LYS A 404 -7.71 -13.09 -20.99
N ASP A 405 -6.72 -12.58 -21.71
CA ASP A 405 -5.31 -12.65 -21.31
C ASP A 405 -5.08 -11.88 -20.00
N ASN A 406 -5.72 -10.72 -19.83
CA ASN A 406 -5.75 -9.99 -18.57
C ASN A 406 -6.28 -10.84 -17.40
N ALA A 407 -7.39 -11.56 -17.62
CA ALA A 407 -7.97 -12.43 -16.61
C ALA A 407 -6.99 -13.56 -16.22
N LEU A 408 -6.33 -14.17 -17.19
CA LEU A 408 -5.33 -15.23 -16.98
C LEU A 408 -4.11 -14.71 -16.22
N LEU A 409 -3.62 -13.52 -16.54
CA LEU A 409 -2.47 -12.88 -15.87
C LEU A 409 -2.83 -12.44 -14.44
N SER A 410 -4.02 -11.87 -14.24
CA SER A 410 -4.53 -11.48 -12.92
C SER A 410 -4.65 -12.65 -11.95
N LYS A 411 -5.03 -13.86 -12.43
CA LYS A 411 -5.18 -15.06 -11.59
C LYS A 411 -3.95 -15.35 -10.73
N PHE A 412 -2.75 -15.03 -11.21
CA PHE A 412 -1.48 -15.31 -10.54
C PHE A 412 -0.81 -14.05 -9.96
N ALA A 413 -1.59 -13.04 -9.58
CA ALA A 413 -1.14 -11.82 -8.94
C ALA A 413 -0.35 -10.82 -9.83
N GLY A 414 -0.53 -10.88 -11.16
CA GLY A 414 -0.01 -9.88 -12.09
C GLY A 414 -0.77 -8.56 -12.01
N GLY A 415 -0.06 -7.43 -11.91
CA GLY A 415 -0.59 -6.08 -12.12
C GLY A 415 -0.61 -5.75 -13.61
N LEU A 416 -1.72 -5.15 -14.08
CA LEU A 416 -1.95 -4.97 -15.52
C LEU A 416 -2.00 -3.50 -15.92
N GLY A 417 -1.34 -3.17 -17.04
CA GLY A 417 -1.52 -1.91 -17.76
C GLY A 417 -2.01 -2.21 -19.18
N ASN A 418 -3.07 -1.54 -19.60
CA ASN A 418 -3.65 -1.73 -20.92
C ASN A 418 -3.71 -0.43 -21.70
N ASP A 419 -3.14 -0.40 -22.87
CA ASP A 419 -3.31 0.66 -23.83
C ASP A 419 -4.54 0.41 -24.69
N TRP A 420 -5.49 1.36 -24.66
CA TRP A 420 -6.74 1.34 -25.40
C TRP A 420 -6.76 2.30 -26.59
N THR A 421 -5.68 2.99 -26.84
CA THR A 421 -5.61 4.10 -27.82
C THR A 421 -5.91 3.65 -29.26
N ARG A 422 -5.60 2.40 -29.61
CA ARG A 422 -5.85 1.88 -30.96
C ARG A 422 -7.32 1.59 -31.26
N VAL A 423 -8.14 1.41 -30.23
CA VAL A 423 -9.58 1.08 -30.41
C VAL A 423 -10.32 2.31 -30.92
N ARG A 424 -10.98 2.16 -32.08
CA ARG A 424 -11.69 3.25 -32.76
C ARG A 424 -12.71 3.93 -31.87
N GLY A 425 -12.78 5.25 -31.99
CA GLY A 425 -13.62 6.09 -31.15
C GLY A 425 -15.10 6.05 -31.49
N MET A 426 -15.90 6.75 -30.66
CA MET A 426 -17.34 6.89 -30.88
C MET A 426 -17.64 7.53 -32.25
N GLY A 427 -18.60 6.95 -32.95
CA GLY A 427 -19.06 7.43 -34.26
C GLY A 427 -18.25 6.93 -35.44
N ALA A 428 -17.08 6.29 -35.24
CA ALA A 428 -16.28 5.69 -36.29
C ALA A 428 -17.04 4.57 -37.04
N HIS A 429 -16.83 4.44 -38.35
CA HIS A 429 -17.56 3.50 -39.18
C HIS A 429 -17.05 2.06 -39.01
N ILE A 430 -17.98 1.12 -38.82
CA ILE A 430 -17.71 -0.32 -38.76
C ILE A 430 -18.05 -0.94 -40.10
N LYS A 431 -17.05 -1.24 -40.93
CA LYS A 431 -17.24 -1.77 -42.29
C LYS A 431 -18.05 -3.06 -42.32
N GLY A 432 -17.84 -3.98 -41.40
CA GLY A 432 -18.47 -5.29 -41.39
C GLY A 432 -19.98 -5.28 -41.20
N THR A 433 -20.50 -4.31 -40.45
CA THR A 433 -21.93 -4.19 -40.11
C THR A 433 -22.60 -2.94 -40.69
N ASN A 434 -21.82 -2.08 -41.36
CA ASN A 434 -22.23 -0.75 -41.82
C ASN A 434 -22.79 0.13 -40.67
N GLY A 435 -22.37 -0.16 -39.45
CA GLY A 435 -22.77 0.55 -38.23
C GLY A 435 -21.75 1.61 -37.79
N ARG A 436 -21.98 2.14 -36.58
CA ARG A 436 -21.07 3.10 -35.92
C ARG A 436 -20.56 2.56 -34.60
N SER A 437 -19.29 2.80 -34.30
CA SER A 437 -18.67 2.45 -33.03
C SER A 437 -19.30 3.21 -31.87
N GLN A 438 -19.41 2.55 -30.71
CA GLN A 438 -19.79 3.15 -29.42
C GLN A 438 -18.55 3.65 -28.64
N GLY A 439 -17.36 3.59 -29.26
CA GLY A 439 -16.10 3.99 -28.64
C GLY A 439 -15.54 3.01 -27.63
N VAL A 440 -14.52 3.45 -26.86
CA VAL A 440 -13.78 2.60 -25.91
C VAL A 440 -14.54 2.34 -24.62
N VAL A 441 -15.41 3.25 -24.19
CA VAL A 441 -16.03 3.23 -22.85
C VAL A 441 -16.82 1.95 -22.53
N PRO A 442 -17.65 1.40 -23.45
CA PRO A 442 -18.35 0.14 -23.20
C PRO A 442 -17.41 -1.04 -22.95
N PHE A 443 -16.28 -1.11 -23.67
CA PHE A 443 -15.27 -2.17 -23.48
C PHE A 443 -14.48 -1.99 -22.19
N LEU A 444 -14.20 -0.75 -21.81
CA LEU A 444 -13.58 -0.45 -20.52
C LEU A 444 -14.46 -0.90 -19.34
N LYS A 445 -15.80 -0.80 -19.48
CA LYS A 445 -16.71 -1.36 -18.48
C LYS A 445 -16.57 -2.88 -18.35
N VAL A 446 -16.47 -3.61 -19.47
CA VAL A 446 -16.25 -5.07 -19.45
C VAL A 446 -14.90 -5.41 -18.83
N ALA A 447 -13.84 -4.66 -19.14
CA ALA A 447 -12.51 -4.84 -18.54
C ALA A 447 -12.52 -4.60 -17.03
N ASN A 448 -13.23 -3.57 -16.57
CA ASN A 448 -13.45 -3.27 -15.15
C ASN A 448 -14.13 -4.45 -14.44
N ASP A 449 -15.23 -4.94 -14.97
CA ASP A 449 -16.03 -6.02 -14.36
C ASP A 449 -15.26 -7.35 -14.37
N THR A 450 -14.44 -7.59 -15.40
CA THR A 450 -13.52 -8.74 -15.46
C THR A 450 -12.44 -8.65 -14.36
N ALA A 451 -11.86 -7.47 -14.13
CA ALA A 451 -10.87 -7.28 -13.06
C ALA A 451 -11.47 -7.53 -11.67
N VAL A 452 -12.73 -7.12 -11.45
CA VAL A 452 -13.45 -7.39 -10.21
C VAL A 452 -13.74 -8.89 -10.03
N ALA A 453 -14.14 -9.56 -11.12
CA ALA A 453 -14.53 -10.99 -11.09
C ALA A 453 -13.34 -11.92 -10.85
N VAL A 454 -12.13 -11.58 -11.35
CA VAL A 454 -10.93 -12.42 -11.23
C VAL A 454 -10.12 -12.00 -10.00
N ASN A 455 -10.30 -12.76 -8.91
CA ASN A 455 -9.45 -12.57 -7.74
C ASN A 455 -8.12 -13.34 -7.89
N GLN A 456 -7.07 -12.79 -7.32
CA GLN A 456 -5.71 -13.32 -7.36
C GLN A 456 -5.52 -14.44 -6.32
N GLY A 457 -6.14 -15.60 -6.57
CA GLY A 457 -6.03 -16.75 -5.69
C GLY A 457 -6.57 -16.53 -4.27
N GLY A 458 -7.57 -15.65 -4.10
CA GLY A 458 -8.12 -15.26 -2.79
C GLY A 458 -7.26 -14.27 -1.99
N LYS A 459 -6.03 -13.99 -2.45
CA LYS A 459 -5.05 -13.16 -1.73
C LYS A 459 -5.12 -11.67 -2.08
N ARG A 460 -5.66 -11.30 -3.26
CA ARG A 460 -5.75 -9.92 -3.75
C ARG A 460 -6.85 -9.78 -4.80
N LYS A 461 -7.53 -8.63 -4.87
CA LYS A 461 -8.43 -8.32 -6.01
C LYS A 461 -7.62 -8.12 -7.28
N GLY A 462 -8.17 -8.50 -8.44
CA GLY A 462 -7.60 -8.15 -9.73
C GLY A 462 -7.53 -6.63 -9.88
N ALA A 463 -6.47 -6.14 -10.51
CA ALA A 463 -6.27 -4.71 -10.68
C ALA A 463 -5.67 -4.43 -12.06
N VAL A 464 -6.30 -3.48 -12.77
CA VAL A 464 -5.91 -3.05 -14.11
C VAL A 464 -5.91 -1.53 -14.18
N CYS A 465 -4.97 -0.96 -14.96
CA CYS A 465 -4.96 0.44 -15.34
C CYS A 465 -5.15 0.56 -16.85
N ALA A 466 -6.16 1.31 -17.29
CA ALA A 466 -6.38 1.65 -18.69
C ALA A 466 -5.68 2.97 -19.02
N TYR A 467 -4.96 2.97 -20.14
CA TYR A 467 -4.25 4.12 -20.69
C TYR A 467 -4.93 4.58 -21.97
N LEU A 468 -5.06 5.89 -22.14
CA LEU A 468 -5.57 6.51 -23.38
C LEU A 468 -4.76 7.76 -23.70
N GLU A 469 -4.37 7.90 -24.99
CA GLU A 469 -3.69 9.11 -25.44
C GLU A 469 -4.65 10.32 -25.53
N THR A 470 -4.13 11.51 -25.22
CA THR A 470 -4.95 12.73 -25.11
C THR A 470 -5.52 13.25 -26.42
N TRP A 471 -5.10 12.70 -27.58
CA TRP A 471 -5.65 13.03 -28.88
C TRP A 471 -6.82 12.12 -29.30
N HIS A 472 -7.13 11.05 -28.53
CA HIS A 472 -8.23 10.16 -28.84
C HIS A 472 -9.58 10.85 -28.70
N ILE A 473 -10.51 10.62 -29.65
CA ILE A 473 -11.80 11.30 -29.67
C ILE A 473 -12.64 11.05 -28.41
N ASP A 474 -12.48 9.92 -27.74
CA ASP A 474 -13.22 9.54 -26.56
C ASP A 474 -12.56 10.04 -25.24
N ILE A 475 -11.50 10.86 -25.32
CA ILE A 475 -10.74 11.28 -24.13
C ILE A 475 -11.62 12.00 -23.10
N GLU A 476 -12.57 12.80 -23.54
CA GLU A 476 -13.44 13.55 -22.62
C GLU A 476 -14.37 12.63 -21.82
N GLU A 477 -14.86 11.52 -22.42
CA GLU A 477 -15.65 10.51 -21.71
C GLU A 477 -14.77 9.61 -20.85
N PHE A 478 -13.55 9.30 -21.29
CA PHE A 478 -12.57 8.57 -20.52
C PHE A 478 -12.20 9.30 -19.20
N LEU A 479 -12.10 10.62 -19.23
CA LEU A 479 -11.88 11.44 -18.03
C LEU A 479 -13.03 11.29 -17.01
N ASP A 480 -14.24 11.07 -17.47
CA ASP A 480 -15.44 10.98 -16.63
C ASP A 480 -15.68 9.57 -16.03
N LEU A 481 -14.86 8.56 -16.38
CA LEU A 481 -15.08 7.15 -16.01
C LEU A 481 -15.21 6.91 -14.49
N ARG A 482 -14.52 7.69 -13.67
CA ARG A 482 -14.52 7.51 -12.22
C ARG A 482 -15.39 8.50 -11.45
N LYS A 483 -16.17 9.32 -12.15
CA LYS A 483 -17.13 10.20 -11.49
C LYS A 483 -18.21 9.43 -10.73
N ASN A 484 -18.60 9.93 -9.56
CA ASN A 484 -19.68 9.38 -8.73
C ASN A 484 -21.09 9.79 -9.23
N THR A 485 -21.16 10.50 -10.35
CA THR A 485 -22.43 10.99 -10.95
C THR A 485 -22.54 10.54 -12.39
N GLY A 486 -23.76 10.51 -12.92
CA GLY A 486 -24.06 10.14 -14.30
C GLY A 486 -24.54 8.69 -14.43
N ASP A 487 -24.45 8.13 -15.64
CA ASP A 487 -24.89 6.75 -15.94
C ASP A 487 -23.80 5.74 -15.50
N ASP A 488 -24.13 4.90 -14.51
CA ASP A 488 -23.22 3.86 -13.99
C ASP A 488 -22.74 2.84 -15.04
N ARG A 489 -23.53 2.66 -16.12
CA ARG A 489 -23.11 1.80 -17.24
C ARG A 489 -21.90 2.34 -17.99
N ARG A 490 -21.60 3.63 -17.83
CA ARG A 490 -20.46 4.35 -18.41
C ARG A 490 -19.40 4.70 -17.35
N ARG A 491 -19.41 4.03 -16.20
CA ARG A 491 -18.47 4.25 -15.09
C ARG A 491 -17.69 2.98 -14.79
N THR A 492 -16.42 3.16 -14.34
CA THR A 492 -15.49 2.09 -14.01
C THR A 492 -14.80 2.40 -12.68
N HIS A 493 -15.51 2.13 -11.58
CA HIS A 493 -15.05 2.54 -10.24
C HIS A 493 -13.89 1.71 -9.68
N ASP A 494 -13.70 0.47 -10.15
CA ASP A 494 -12.68 -0.44 -9.65
C ASP A 494 -11.40 -0.44 -10.49
N MET A 495 -11.48 0.02 -11.76
CA MET A 495 -10.35 0.10 -12.66
C MET A 495 -9.63 1.45 -12.54
N ASN A 496 -8.31 1.43 -12.50
CA ASN A 496 -7.51 2.66 -12.58
C ASN A 496 -7.43 3.17 -14.03
N THR A 497 -7.22 4.46 -14.17
CA THR A 497 -7.09 5.12 -15.47
C THR A 497 -5.90 6.08 -15.48
N ALA A 498 -5.26 6.24 -16.64
CA ALA A 498 -4.15 7.16 -16.83
C ALA A 498 -4.19 7.80 -18.22
N ASN A 499 -3.87 9.08 -18.29
CA ASN A 499 -3.67 9.81 -19.53
C ASN A 499 -2.26 9.53 -20.05
N TRP A 500 -2.13 9.22 -21.33
CA TRP A 500 -0.86 9.09 -22.04
C TRP A 500 -0.66 10.34 -22.89
N VAL A 501 0.23 11.24 -22.42
CA VAL A 501 0.30 12.62 -22.84
C VAL A 501 1.51 12.85 -23.75
N PRO A 502 1.32 13.15 -25.05
CA PRO A 502 2.42 13.53 -25.94
C PRO A 502 2.93 14.95 -25.62
N ASP A 503 4.22 15.19 -25.83
CA ASP A 503 4.87 16.48 -25.58
C ASP A 503 4.22 17.63 -26.36
N LEU A 504 3.75 17.37 -27.59
CA LEU A 504 3.01 18.38 -28.38
C LEU A 504 1.78 18.91 -27.64
N PHE A 505 1.04 18.03 -26.93
CA PHE A 505 -0.10 18.50 -26.15
C PHE A 505 0.34 19.49 -25.07
N MET A 506 1.39 19.16 -24.33
CA MET A 506 1.92 20.04 -23.28
C MET A 506 2.47 21.36 -23.82
N LYS A 507 3.11 21.34 -25.01
CA LYS A 507 3.54 22.57 -25.71
C LYS A 507 2.33 23.46 -26.03
N ARG A 508 1.26 22.87 -26.57
CA ARG A 508 0.01 23.59 -26.90
C ARG A 508 -0.74 24.11 -25.68
N VAL A 509 -0.69 23.38 -24.56
CA VAL A 509 -1.19 23.87 -23.27
C VAL A 509 -0.40 25.11 -22.81
N ALA A 510 0.93 25.07 -22.94
CA ALA A 510 1.79 26.19 -22.54
C ALA A 510 1.59 27.44 -23.43
N GLU A 511 1.28 27.23 -24.71
CA GLU A 511 1.14 28.26 -25.74
C GLU A 511 -0.34 28.65 -26.03
N ASP A 512 -1.30 28.13 -25.24
CA ASP A 512 -2.77 28.34 -25.40
C ASP A 512 -3.29 28.07 -26.83
N GLN A 513 -2.82 26.96 -27.42
CA GLN A 513 -3.18 26.56 -28.78
C GLN A 513 -4.36 25.57 -28.81
N GLN A 514 -4.86 25.34 -30.05
CA GLN A 514 -5.93 24.37 -30.32
C GLN A 514 -5.37 22.93 -30.27
N TRP A 515 -6.26 21.98 -29.94
CA TRP A 515 -6.00 20.56 -29.95
C TRP A 515 -7.12 19.83 -30.65
N THR A 516 -6.78 18.93 -31.56
CA THR A 516 -7.76 18.19 -32.35
C THR A 516 -7.81 16.75 -31.87
N LEU A 517 -9.00 16.28 -31.53
CA LEU A 517 -9.26 14.90 -31.17
C LEU A 517 -9.58 14.10 -32.43
N PHE A 518 -8.99 12.93 -32.55
CA PHE A 518 -9.15 12.04 -33.71
C PHE A 518 -9.62 10.64 -33.30
N SER A 519 -10.23 9.93 -34.24
CA SER A 519 -10.41 8.49 -34.09
C SER A 519 -9.20 7.75 -34.72
N PRO A 520 -8.61 6.77 -34.04
CA PRO A 520 -7.37 6.14 -34.44
C PRO A 520 -7.47 5.39 -35.77
N ASP A 521 -8.64 4.96 -36.21
CA ASP A 521 -8.86 4.34 -37.53
C ASP A 521 -8.62 5.32 -38.69
N GLU A 522 -8.67 6.64 -38.45
CA GLU A 522 -8.34 7.68 -39.45
C GLU A 522 -6.92 8.24 -39.29
N THR A 523 -6.24 7.92 -38.17
CA THR A 523 -4.86 8.36 -37.85
C THR A 523 -3.99 7.21 -37.33
N PRO A 524 -3.83 6.13 -38.12
CA PRO A 524 -3.33 4.84 -37.63
C PRO A 524 -1.87 4.86 -37.18
N ASP A 525 -1.07 5.84 -37.60
CA ASP A 525 0.36 5.96 -37.29
C ASP A 525 0.64 6.81 -36.02
N LEU A 526 -0.28 7.67 -35.60
CA LEU A 526 -0.06 8.53 -34.41
C LEU A 526 0.25 7.76 -33.13
N HIS A 527 -0.33 6.59 -32.99
CA HIS A 527 -0.11 5.73 -31.84
C HIS A 527 1.36 5.31 -31.68
N ASP A 528 2.04 5.00 -32.81
CA ASP A 528 3.42 4.52 -32.82
C ASP A 528 4.46 5.65 -32.93
N LEU A 529 4.07 6.87 -33.22
CA LEU A 529 4.97 8.01 -33.39
C LEU A 529 5.22 8.76 -32.06
N MET A 530 6.38 9.42 -31.98
CA MET A 530 6.81 10.20 -30.83
C MET A 530 7.66 11.40 -31.27
N GLY A 531 7.83 12.41 -30.39
CA GLY A 531 8.66 13.58 -30.62
C GLY A 531 8.29 14.32 -31.92
N GLN A 532 9.27 14.75 -32.69
CA GLN A 532 9.08 15.52 -33.90
C GLN A 532 8.31 14.77 -34.99
N ALA A 533 8.42 13.43 -35.07
CA ALA A 533 7.66 12.63 -36.01
C ALA A 533 6.16 12.65 -35.67
N PHE A 534 5.81 12.57 -34.39
CA PHE A 534 4.43 12.74 -33.92
C PHE A 534 3.90 14.14 -34.26
N GLU A 535 4.65 15.19 -33.96
CA GLU A 535 4.23 16.58 -34.26
C GLU A 535 3.96 16.78 -35.76
N THR A 536 4.82 16.26 -36.61
CA THR A 536 4.69 16.36 -38.07
C THR A 536 3.43 15.62 -38.56
N ALA A 537 3.22 14.39 -38.14
CA ALA A 537 2.06 13.61 -38.54
C ALA A 537 0.75 14.20 -38.00
N TYR A 538 0.75 14.60 -36.74
CA TYR A 538 -0.42 15.19 -36.08
C TYR A 538 -0.88 16.48 -36.75
N THR A 539 0.04 17.40 -37.07
CA THR A 539 -0.29 18.65 -37.80
C THR A 539 -0.75 18.39 -39.24
N ALA A 540 -0.22 17.35 -39.91
CA ALA A 540 -0.71 16.92 -41.21
C ALA A 540 -2.17 16.40 -41.13
N TYR A 541 -2.52 15.65 -40.08
CA TYR A 541 -3.90 15.22 -39.84
C TYR A 541 -4.83 16.41 -39.51
N GLU A 542 -4.38 17.37 -38.75
CA GLU A 542 -5.14 18.60 -38.52
C GLU A 542 -5.46 19.34 -39.82
N ALA A 543 -4.47 19.50 -40.71
CA ALA A 543 -4.69 20.11 -42.03
C ALA A 543 -5.70 19.31 -42.90
N ARG A 544 -5.71 17.95 -42.80
CA ARG A 544 -6.72 17.12 -43.46
C ARG A 544 -8.11 17.33 -42.86
N ALA A 545 -8.21 17.42 -41.53
CA ALA A 545 -9.48 17.70 -40.87
C ALA A 545 -10.04 19.07 -41.25
N GLU A 546 -9.20 20.11 -41.33
CA GLU A 546 -9.61 21.45 -41.78
C GLU A 546 -10.12 21.47 -43.22
N ARG A 547 -9.62 20.60 -44.11
CA ARG A 547 -10.12 20.43 -45.46
C ARG A 547 -11.39 19.56 -45.57
N GLY A 548 -11.88 19.05 -44.43
CA GLY A 548 -13.06 18.17 -44.37
C GLY A 548 -12.82 16.75 -44.91
N GLU A 549 -11.57 16.30 -44.96
CA GLU A 549 -11.19 14.96 -45.43
C GLU A 549 -11.36 13.86 -44.37
N MET A 550 -11.62 14.25 -43.13
CA MET A 550 -11.80 13.34 -42.01
C MET A 550 -13.26 13.32 -41.56
N LYS A 551 -13.75 12.14 -41.14
CA LYS A 551 -15.15 11.91 -40.80
C LYS A 551 -15.42 12.11 -39.31
N VAL A 552 -14.43 11.79 -38.47
CA VAL A 552 -14.54 11.83 -37.02
C VAL A 552 -13.39 12.68 -36.45
N GLY A 553 -13.73 13.85 -35.98
CA GLY A 553 -12.76 14.75 -35.34
C GLY A 553 -13.47 15.86 -34.58
N LYS A 554 -12.81 16.37 -33.55
CA LYS A 554 -13.30 17.48 -32.73
C LYS A 554 -12.13 18.40 -32.36
N ARG A 555 -12.30 19.69 -32.65
CA ARG A 555 -11.27 20.68 -32.27
C ARG A 555 -11.69 21.40 -30.99
N ILE A 556 -10.76 21.46 -30.02
CA ILE A 556 -10.95 22.07 -28.71
C ILE A 556 -9.69 22.87 -28.34
N LYS A 557 -9.75 23.71 -27.31
CA LYS A 557 -8.54 24.29 -26.74
C LYS A 557 -7.76 23.27 -25.92
N ALA A 558 -6.45 23.15 -26.11
CA ALA A 558 -5.59 22.29 -25.32
C ALA A 558 -5.68 22.59 -23.81
N LEU A 559 -5.70 23.88 -23.47
CA LEU A 559 -5.82 24.35 -22.09
C LEU A 559 -7.13 23.92 -21.41
N ASP A 560 -8.25 23.89 -22.15
CA ASP A 560 -9.54 23.46 -21.58
C ASP A 560 -9.57 21.95 -21.29
N LEU A 561 -9.00 21.13 -22.19
CA LEU A 561 -8.83 19.71 -21.93
C LEU A 561 -7.89 19.47 -20.73
N TRP A 562 -6.78 20.20 -20.66
CA TRP A 562 -5.84 20.12 -19.55
C TRP A 562 -6.49 20.46 -18.20
N ARG A 563 -7.28 21.52 -18.15
CA ARG A 563 -8.04 21.89 -16.96
C ARG A 563 -9.04 20.79 -16.56
N LYS A 564 -9.73 20.19 -17.54
CA LYS A 564 -10.63 19.04 -17.28
C LYS A 564 -9.85 17.84 -16.74
N MET A 565 -8.67 17.54 -17.29
CA MET A 565 -7.79 16.46 -16.79
C MET A 565 -7.42 16.68 -15.32
N LEU A 566 -6.95 17.89 -14.98
CA LEU A 566 -6.58 18.23 -13.61
C LEU A 566 -7.78 18.25 -12.67
N ALA A 567 -8.95 18.74 -13.12
CA ALA A 567 -10.17 18.72 -12.34
C ALA A 567 -10.60 17.28 -11.99
N MET A 568 -10.56 16.37 -12.97
CA MET A 568 -10.91 14.96 -12.74
C MET A 568 -9.89 14.25 -11.85
N LEU A 569 -8.61 14.52 -12.04
CA LEU A 569 -7.56 14.00 -11.19
C LEU A 569 -7.73 14.45 -9.73
N PHE A 570 -8.12 15.71 -9.52
CA PHE A 570 -8.41 16.21 -8.19
C PHE A 570 -9.68 15.59 -7.59
N GLU A 571 -10.77 15.54 -8.36
CA GLU A 571 -12.08 15.05 -7.90
C GLU A 571 -12.08 13.54 -7.60
N THR A 572 -11.42 12.74 -8.44
CA THR A 572 -11.51 11.27 -8.42
C THR A 572 -10.18 10.56 -8.15
N GLY A 573 -9.06 11.28 -8.09
CA GLY A 573 -7.70 10.71 -8.06
C GLY A 573 -7.25 10.11 -9.39
N HIS A 574 -8.05 10.25 -10.47
CA HIS A 574 -7.81 9.67 -11.79
C HIS A 574 -8.38 10.56 -12.91
N PRO A 575 -7.92 10.36 -14.17
CA PRO A 575 -6.76 9.54 -14.59
C PRO A 575 -5.42 10.15 -14.16
N TRP A 576 -4.43 9.30 -13.91
CA TRP A 576 -3.06 9.76 -13.66
C TRP A 576 -2.45 10.39 -14.92
N ILE A 577 -1.34 11.08 -14.77
CA ILE A 577 -0.64 11.74 -15.89
C ILE A 577 0.69 11.05 -16.13
N ALA A 578 0.86 10.50 -17.33
CA ALA A 578 2.08 9.90 -17.82
C ALA A 578 2.45 10.51 -19.17
N PHE A 579 3.74 10.78 -19.38
CA PHE A 579 4.23 11.49 -20.55
C PHE A 579 4.81 10.52 -21.58
N LYS A 580 4.20 10.49 -22.77
CA LYS A 580 4.55 9.56 -23.87
C LYS A 580 6.00 9.71 -24.33
N ASP A 581 6.43 10.92 -24.61
CA ASP A 581 7.71 11.17 -25.28
C ASP A 581 8.92 10.83 -24.40
N PRO A 582 9.02 11.21 -23.10
CA PRO A 582 10.15 10.79 -22.28
C PRO A 582 10.18 9.26 -22.06
N CYS A 583 9.02 8.59 -22.07
CA CYS A 583 8.97 7.14 -22.01
C CYS A 583 9.57 6.49 -23.26
N ASN A 584 9.42 7.11 -24.42
CA ASN A 584 9.84 6.59 -25.71
C ASN A 584 11.22 7.10 -26.17
N LEU A 585 11.47 8.41 -26.10
CA LEU A 585 12.74 9.00 -26.53
C LEU A 585 13.93 8.51 -25.68
N ARG A 586 13.67 8.10 -24.44
CA ARG A 586 14.64 7.51 -23.53
C ARG A 586 14.51 5.98 -23.40
N TYR A 587 13.76 5.33 -24.29
CA TYR A 587 13.55 3.88 -24.24
C TYR A 587 14.74 3.14 -24.83
N THR A 588 15.30 2.20 -24.09
CA THR A 588 16.51 1.46 -24.45
C THR A 588 16.35 0.61 -25.71
N ASN A 589 15.14 0.11 -25.99
CA ASN A 589 14.79 -0.77 -27.08
C ASN A 589 13.93 -0.11 -28.18
N GLN A 590 14.13 1.17 -28.46
CA GLN A 590 13.40 1.93 -29.51
C GLN A 590 13.31 1.22 -30.87
N HIS A 591 14.31 0.42 -31.21
CA HIS A 591 14.43 -0.28 -32.50
C HIS A 591 13.46 -1.46 -32.63
N VAL A 592 12.80 -1.89 -31.58
CA VAL A 592 11.87 -3.04 -31.60
C VAL A 592 10.42 -2.64 -31.41
N GLY A 593 10.13 -1.46 -30.90
CA GLY A 593 8.75 -1.00 -30.74
C GLY A 593 8.60 0.23 -29.86
N THR A 594 7.37 0.73 -29.80
CA THR A 594 6.97 1.93 -29.06
C THR A 594 6.34 1.55 -27.72
N VAL A 595 6.61 2.33 -26.68
CA VAL A 595 5.97 2.23 -25.37
C VAL A 595 4.62 2.93 -25.44
N HIS A 596 3.52 2.18 -25.27
CA HIS A 596 2.15 2.69 -25.41
C HIS A 596 1.44 2.94 -24.10
N SER A 597 1.96 2.40 -23.01
CA SER A 597 1.40 2.52 -21.67
C SER A 597 2.46 2.26 -20.59
N SER A 598 2.06 2.43 -19.36
CA SER A 598 2.77 1.88 -18.21
C SER A 598 1.95 0.76 -17.56
N ASN A 599 2.45 0.17 -16.49
CA ASN A 599 1.75 -0.83 -15.69
C ASN A 599 0.71 -0.19 -14.73
N LEU A 600 0.19 -1.01 -13.83
CA LEU A 600 -0.76 -0.58 -12.79
C LEU A 600 -0.21 0.53 -11.88
N CYS A 601 1.09 0.52 -11.60
CA CYS A 601 1.74 1.42 -10.64
C CYS A 601 2.65 2.47 -11.30
N THR A 602 2.62 2.59 -12.61
CA THR A 602 3.27 3.60 -13.47
C THR A 602 4.81 3.60 -13.51
N GLU A 603 5.48 2.58 -12.95
CA GLU A 603 6.95 2.49 -12.98
C GLU A 603 7.52 1.77 -14.20
N ILE A 604 6.73 0.98 -14.94
CA ILE A 604 7.19 0.15 -16.05
C ILE A 604 6.92 0.84 -17.38
N THR A 605 7.94 1.01 -18.19
CA THR A 605 7.85 1.62 -19.52
C THR A 605 8.53 0.71 -20.54
N LEU A 606 7.77 -0.24 -21.06
CA LEU A 606 8.20 -1.25 -22.03
C LEU A 606 7.26 -1.25 -23.23
N HIS A 607 7.80 -1.55 -24.42
CA HIS A 607 6.99 -1.63 -25.65
C HIS A 607 6.05 -2.83 -25.65
N THR A 608 4.95 -2.67 -26.32
CA THR A 608 3.93 -3.71 -26.55
C THR A 608 3.49 -3.72 -28.01
N ASN A 609 3.05 -4.88 -28.48
CA ASN A 609 2.45 -5.03 -29.83
C ASN A 609 1.53 -6.26 -29.82
N ASP A 610 0.94 -6.59 -30.98
CA ASP A 610 0.00 -7.71 -31.12
C ASP A 610 0.61 -9.09 -30.77
N LEU A 611 1.93 -9.22 -30.80
CA LEU A 611 2.67 -10.47 -30.60
C LEU A 611 3.41 -10.53 -29.26
N GLU A 612 3.49 -9.44 -28.54
CA GLU A 612 4.31 -9.31 -27.32
C GLU A 612 3.57 -8.54 -26.23
N ILE A 613 3.28 -9.21 -25.13
CA ILE A 613 2.85 -8.62 -23.87
C ILE A 613 4.10 -8.36 -23.05
N ALA A 614 4.35 -7.10 -22.73
CA ALA A 614 5.54 -6.77 -21.95
C ALA A 614 5.43 -7.29 -20.51
N VAL A 615 6.55 -7.76 -19.98
CA VAL A 615 6.66 -8.34 -18.63
C VAL A 615 7.81 -7.67 -17.90
N CYS A 616 7.63 -7.31 -16.63
CA CYS A 616 8.74 -6.84 -15.80
C CYS A 616 8.82 -7.60 -14.47
N ASN A 617 10.07 -7.85 -14.04
CA ASN A 617 10.42 -8.56 -12.82
C ASN A 617 11.05 -7.56 -11.85
N LEU A 618 10.43 -7.37 -10.69
CA LEU A 618 10.75 -6.29 -9.77
C LEU A 618 11.39 -6.77 -8.48
N GLY A 619 12.26 -5.95 -7.96
CA GLY A 619 12.82 -6.04 -6.61
C GLY A 619 13.31 -4.68 -6.14
N SER A 620 13.46 -4.51 -4.85
CA SER A 620 13.87 -3.22 -4.27
C SER A 620 14.96 -3.39 -3.22
N VAL A 621 16.00 -2.59 -3.36
CA VAL A 621 17.08 -2.45 -2.36
C VAL A 621 16.53 -1.66 -1.18
N ASN A 622 16.79 -2.15 0.03
CA ASN A 622 16.53 -1.40 1.26
C ASN A 622 17.63 -0.36 1.45
N LEU A 623 17.37 0.88 1.09
CA LEU A 623 18.38 1.93 1.12
C LEU A 623 18.85 2.23 2.55
N ALA A 624 17.96 2.15 3.54
CA ALA A 624 18.30 2.32 4.94
C ALA A 624 19.35 1.32 5.46
N ALA A 625 19.36 0.10 4.92
CA ALA A 625 20.39 -0.91 5.23
C ALA A 625 21.75 -0.62 4.58
N HIS A 626 21.83 0.35 3.67
CA HIS A 626 23.04 0.73 2.94
C HIS A 626 23.55 2.13 3.31
N VAL A 627 23.04 2.68 4.41
CA VAL A 627 23.50 3.97 4.96
C VAL A 627 24.19 3.73 6.29
N THR A 628 25.24 4.47 6.53
CA THR A 628 26.00 4.54 7.79
C THR A 628 26.11 6.01 8.22
N ASP A 629 26.69 6.26 9.36
CA ASP A 629 27.04 7.62 9.82
C ASP A 629 28.01 8.36 8.87
N GLN A 630 28.68 7.63 7.98
CA GLN A 630 29.59 8.17 6.95
C GLN A 630 28.87 8.42 5.59
N GLY A 631 27.58 8.18 5.51
CA GLY A 631 26.79 8.24 4.28
C GLY A 631 26.49 6.90 3.65
N LEU A 632 26.36 6.85 2.31
CA LEU A 632 26.03 5.65 1.56
C LEU A 632 27.21 4.66 1.55
N ASP A 633 26.98 3.42 2.02
CA ASP A 633 27.93 2.30 1.89
C ASP A 633 27.90 1.74 0.46
N THR A 634 28.72 2.34 -0.39
CA THR A 634 28.75 2.01 -1.82
C THR A 634 29.27 0.60 -2.10
N LYS A 635 30.14 0.03 -1.24
CA LYS A 635 30.67 -1.33 -1.39
C LYS A 635 29.60 -2.38 -1.09
N ARG A 636 28.86 -2.18 0.02
CA ARG A 636 27.74 -3.04 0.37
C ARG A 636 26.63 -2.94 -0.69
N LEU A 637 26.34 -1.74 -1.16
CA LEU A 637 25.37 -1.51 -2.23
C LEU A 637 25.77 -2.24 -3.52
N GLN A 638 27.02 -2.18 -3.92
CA GLN A 638 27.54 -2.90 -5.10
C GLN A 638 27.33 -4.41 -4.99
N ALA A 639 27.66 -4.99 -3.85
CA ALA A 639 27.48 -6.42 -3.61
C ALA A 639 26.00 -6.82 -3.65
N THR A 640 25.13 -6.04 -2.98
CA THR A 640 23.68 -6.22 -3.00
C THR A 640 23.12 -6.15 -4.41
N VAL A 641 23.49 -5.14 -5.18
CA VAL A 641 22.97 -4.93 -6.55
C VAL A 641 23.40 -6.07 -7.47
N ARG A 642 24.64 -6.52 -7.38
CA ARG A 642 25.14 -7.65 -8.19
C ARG A 642 24.31 -8.92 -7.97
N THR A 643 24.06 -9.28 -6.71
CA THR A 643 23.27 -10.46 -6.36
C THR A 643 21.80 -10.27 -6.75
N ALA A 644 21.22 -9.08 -6.48
CA ALA A 644 19.85 -8.76 -6.83
C ALA A 644 19.58 -8.82 -8.34
N MET A 645 20.49 -8.32 -9.17
CA MET A 645 20.36 -8.39 -10.63
C MET A 645 20.40 -9.83 -11.14
N ARG A 646 21.24 -10.70 -10.56
CA ARG A 646 21.23 -12.13 -10.86
C ARG A 646 19.91 -12.79 -10.48
N MET A 647 19.40 -12.50 -9.28
CA MET A 647 18.09 -13.01 -8.83
C MET A 647 16.95 -12.60 -9.79
N LEU A 648 16.93 -11.33 -10.22
CA LEU A 648 15.93 -10.80 -11.14
C LEU A 648 16.06 -11.41 -12.55
N ASP A 649 17.26 -11.64 -13.05
CA ASP A 649 17.48 -12.35 -14.33
C ASP A 649 17.02 -13.82 -14.25
N ASN A 650 17.28 -14.49 -13.11
CA ASN A 650 16.86 -15.88 -12.90
C ASN A 650 15.32 -16.03 -12.86
N VAL A 651 14.59 -15.01 -12.39
CA VAL A 651 13.12 -14.98 -12.46
C VAL A 651 12.65 -15.23 -13.89
N ILE A 652 13.27 -14.61 -14.89
CA ILE A 652 12.85 -14.70 -16.29
C ILE A 652 12.86 -16.14 -16.81
N ASP A 653 13.89 -16.92 -16.45
CA ASP A 653 14.07 -18.28 -16.92
C ASP A 653 13.25 -19.31 -16.12
N TYR A 654 12.95 -19.03 -14.87
CA TYR A 654 12.21 -19.92 -13.96
C TYR A 654 10.69 -19.64 -13.97
N ASN A 655 10.26 -18.46 -14.44
CA ASN A 655 8.88 -18.01 -14.40
C ASN A 655 7.92 -18.92 -15.17
N PHE A 656 6.77 -19.22 -14.57
CA PHE A 656 5.66 -19.87 -15.26
C PHE A 656 4.87 -18.84 -16.06
N TYR A 657 4.77 -19.05 -17.36
CA TYR A 657 4.05 -18.19 -18.29
C TYR A 657 2.74 -18.85 -18.72
N ASN A 658 1.61 -18.30 -18.32
CA ASN A 658 0.28 -18.75 -18.73
C ASN A 658 -0.21 -18.12 -20.05
N VAL A 659 0.49 -17.09 -20.56
CA VAL A 659 0.20 -16.41 -21.81
C VAL A 659 1.46 -16.44 -22.69
N PRO A 660 1.39 -17.02 -23.93
CA PRO A 660 2.57 -17.19 -24.77
C PRO A 660 3.25 -15.89 -25.19
N GLN A 661 2.48 -14.82 -25.42
CA GLN A 661 2.99 -13.50 -25.80
C GLN A 661 3.86 -12.90 -24.70
N ALA A 662 3.51 -13.10 -23.42
CA ALA A 662 4.30 -12.67 -22.27
C ALA A 662 5.64 -13.44 -22.20
N ARG A 663 5.62 -14.76 -22.45
CA ARG A 663 6.83 -15.58 -22.50
C ARG A 663 7.77 -15.14 -23.62
N LYS A 664 7.21 -14.90 -24.82
CA LYS A 664 7.98 -14.45 -25.99
C LYS A 664 8.70 -13.14 -25.70
N SER A 665 7.98 -12.13 -25.19
CA SER A 665 8.52 -10.83 -24.85
C SER A 665 9.61 -10.94 -23.79
N ASN A 666 9.32 -11.61 -22.67
CA ASN A 666 10.24 -11.65 -21.52
C ASN A 666 11.55 -12.37 -21.85
N LEU A 667 11.50 -13.49 -22.59
CA LEU A 667 12.72 -14.21 -23.00
C LEU A 667 13.51 -13.46 -24.09
N ARG A 668 12.84 -12.70 -24.97
CA ARG A 668 13.48 -11.95 -26.03
C ARG A 668 14.19 -10.69 -25.53
N HIS A 669 13.58 -9.99 -24.57
CA HIS A 669 14.06 -8.68 -24.14
C HIS A 669 14.68 -8.71 -22.73
N ARG A 670 14.30 -9.64 -21.90
CA ARG A 670 14.82 -9.85 -20.53
C ARG A 670 14.82 -8.58 -19.67
N PRO A 671 13.72 -7.79 -19.60
CA PRO A 671 13.70 -6.60 -18.78
C PRO A 671 13.59 -6.96 -17.29
N VAL A 672 14.28 -6.20 -16.46
CA VAL A 672 14.15 -6.22 -15.00
C VAL A 672 13.95 -4.80 -14.49
N GLY A 673 13.43 -4.65 -13.28
CA GLY A 673 13.20 -3.38 -12.62
C GLY A 673 13.72 -3.41 -11.19
N LEU A 674 14.98 -3.05 -11.00
CA LEU A 674 15.56 -2.85 -9.69
C LEU A 674 15.24 -1.43 -9.21
N GLY A 675 14.63 -1.34 -8.03
CA GLY A 675 14.28 -0.07 -7.38
C GLY A 675 14.84 0.02 -5.97
N ILE A 676 14.29 0.96 -5.20
CA ILE A 676 14.64 1.21 -3.81
C ILE A 676 13.40 1.26 -2.92
N MET A 677 13.60 1.05 -1.61
CA MET A 677 12.65 1.33 -0.53
C MET A 677 13.43 1.86 0.68
N GLY A 678 12.75 2.46 1.64
CA GLY A 678 13.40 3.03 2.82
C GLY A 678 14.17 4.31 2.54
N PHE A 679 13.78 5.09 1.52
CA PHE A 679 14.43 6.37 1.21
C PHE A 679 14.29 7.36 2.36
N GLN A 680 13.09 7.48 2.94
CA GLN A 680 12.85 8.37 4.08
C GLN A 680 13.62 7.91 5.34
N ASP A 681 13.71 6.59 5.58
CA ASP A 681 14.52 6.06 6.69
C ASP A 681 16.00 6.41 6.52
N ALA A 682 16.53 6.30 5.30
CA ALA A 682 17.88 6.73 5.00
C ALA A 682 18.10 8.22 5.27
N LEU A 683 17.14 9.07 4.92
CA LEU A 683 17.18 10.50 5.25
C LEU A 683 17.18 10.75 6.75
N TYR A 684 16.37 10.01 7.52
CA TYR A 684 16.37 10.12 8.99
C TYR A 684 17.73 9.74 9.60
N GLN A 685 18.32 8.64 9.14
CA GLN A 685 19.66 8.21 9.59
C GLN A 685 20.73 9.27 9.29
N LEU A 686 20.64 9.94 8.15
CA LEU A 686 21.55 11.02 7.74
C LEU A 686 21.17 12.39 8.30
N ARG A 687 20.07 12.49 9.05
CA ARG A 687 19.56 13.76 9.61
C ARG A 687 19.21 14.80 8.53
N ILE A 688 18.72 14.37 7.38
CA ILE A 688 18.38 15.20 6.24
C ILE A 688 16.85 15.39 6.17
N PRO A 689 16.32 16.62 6.27
CA PRO A 689 14.91 16.90 6.01
C PRO A 689 14.55 16.58 4.55
N TYR A 690 13.37 15.99 4.29
CA TYR A 690 12.93 15.69 2.92
C TYR A 690 12.82 16.96 2.08
N GLU A 691 12.30 18.04 2.63
CA GLU A 691 12.21 19.37 2.02
C GLU A 691 13.56 20.09 2.10
N SER A 692 14.56 19.57 1.36
CA SER A 692 15.90 20.15 1.33
C SER A 692 16.64 19.84 0.03
N GLN A 693 17.63 20.66 -0.30
CA GLN A 693 18.54 20.41 -1.42
C GLN A 693 19.42 19.16 -1.16
N ASP A 694 19.73 18.88 0.10
CA ASP A 694 20.52 17.70 0.49
C ASP A 694 19.75 16.40 0.23
N ALA A 695 18.43 16.38 0.46
CA ALA A 695 17.58 15.25 0.10
C ALA A 695 17.53 15.04 -1.43
N VAL A 696 17.45 16.10 -2.21
CA VAL A 696 17.52 16.06 -3.68
C VAL A 696 18.88 15.52 -4.13
N GLN A 697 19.98 15.97 -3.51
CA GLN A 697 21.33 15.47 -3.81
C GLN A 697 21.50 14.01 -3.40
N PHE A 698 20.95 13.59 -2.25
CA PHE A 698 21.00 12.20 -1.83
C PHE A 698 20.16 11.29 -2.76
N ALA A 699 19.02 11.78 -3.23
CA ALA A 699 18.21 11.09 -4.26
C ALA A 699 19.01 10.88 -5.55
N ASP A 700 19.75 11.87 -5.98
CA ASP A 700 20.64 11.83 -7.15
C ASP A 700 21.76 10.79 -6.95
N THR A 701 22.57 10.98 -5.91
CA THR A 701 23.77 10.18 -5.65
C THR A 701 23.41 8.71 -5.43
N SER A 702 22.40 8.41 -4.60
CA SER A 702 22.02 7.03 -4.33
C SER A 702 21.56 6.29 -5.59
N MET A 703 20.82 6.99 -6.48
CA MET A 703 20.39 6.41 -7.76
C MET A 703 21.50 6.34 -8.79
N GLU A 704 22.47 7.24 -8.79
CA GLU A 704 23.65 7.13 -9.65
C GLU A 704 24.41 5.83 -9.38
N TYR A 705 24.72 5.57 -8.09
CA TYR A 705 25.40 4.33 -7.70
C TYR A 705 24.59 3.08 -8.01
N LEU A 706 23.28 3.10 -7.72
CA LEU A 706 22.40 1.98 -8.03
C LEU A 706 22.39 1.66 -9.53
N SER A 707 22.20 2.68 -10.35
CA SER A 707 22.16 2.58 -11.82
C SER A 707 23.49 2.07 -12.38
N TYR A 708 24.59 2.65 -11.94
CA TYR A 708 25.92 2.25 -12.36
C TYR A 708 26.19 0.75 -12.08
N TYR A 709 25.91 0.32 -10.85
CA TYR A 709 26.14 -1.07 -10.45
C TYR A 709 25.14 -2.04 -11.11
N ALA A 710 23.89 -1.62 -11.35
CA ALA A 710 22.90 -2.45 -12.03
C ALA A 710 23.30 -2.70 -13.50
N ILE A 711 23.74 -1.66 -14.20
CA ILE A 711 24.22 -1.77 -15.58
C ILE A 711 25.49 -2.62 -15.63
N GLN A 712 26.44 -2.40 -14.71
CA GLN A 712 27.64 -3.22 -14.60
C GLN A 712 27.29 -4.69 -14.38
N ALA A 713 26.41 -4.99 -13.41
CA ALA A 713 25.99 -6.36 -13.10
C ALA A 713 25.27 -7.03 -14.28
N SER A 714 24.43 -6.29 -15.01
CA SER A 714 23.80 -6.82 -16.23
C SER A 714 24.81 -7.10 -17.34
N SER A 715 25.87 -6.29 -17.46
CA SER A 715 26.96 -6.54 -18.38
C SER A 715 27.82 -7.74 -17.96
N ASP A 716 28.05 -7.92 -16.65
CA ASP A 716 28.76 -9.11 -16.11
C ASP A 716 27.97 -10.39 -16.40
N LEU A 717 26.63 -10.34 -16.24
CA LEU A 717 25.74 -11.44 -16.62
C LEU A 717 25.72 -11.70 -18.14
N ALA A 718 25.86 -10.66 -18.97
CA ALA A 718 25.98 -10.81 -20.39
C ALA A 718 27.30 -11.50 -20.79
N GLU A 719 28.39 -11.24 -20.10
CA GLU A 719 29.66 -11.93 -20.27
C GLU A 719 29.56 -13.41 -19.90
N GLU A 720 28.85 -13.72 -18.82
CA GLU A 720 28.66 -15.10 -18.32
C GLU A 720 27.66 -15.91 -19.17
N ARG A 721 26.50 -15.28 -19.56
CA ARG A 721 25.31 -15.98 -20.07
C ARG A 721 24.87 -15.54 -21.47
N GLY A 722 25.57 -14.58 -22.05
CA GLY A 722 25.24 -13.99 -23.34
C GLY A 722 24.27 -12.80 -23.23
N ARG A 723 24.29 -11.96 -24.25
CA ARG A 723 23.42 -10.77 -24.40
C ARG A 723 21.96 -11.18 -24.53
N TYR A 724 21.04 -10.26 -24.17
CA TYR A 724 19.63 -10.49 -24.49
C TYR A 724 19.42 -10.48 -26.03
N PRO A 725 18.47 -11.30 -26.56
CA PRO A 725 18.39 -11.54 -28.02
C PRO A 725 18.18 -10.30 -28.89
N SER A 726 17.46 -9.27 -28.37
CA SER A 726 17.21 -8.02 -29.11
C SER A 726 18.20 -6.89 -28.78
N PHE A 727 19.39 -7.21 -28.32
CA PHE A 727 20.41 -6.21 -27.97
C PHE A 727 20.89 -5.36 -29.15
N ALA A 728 21.09 -5.97 -30.31
CA ALA A 728 21.59 -5.26 -31.49
C ALA A 728 20.59 -4.20 -31.98
N GLY A 729 21.02 -2.95 -32.11
CA GLY A 729 20.19 -1.81 -32.50
C GLY A 729 19.67 -1.01 -31.27
N SER A 730 19.77 -1.55 -30.06
CA SER A 730 19.34 -0.87 -28.84
C SER A 730 20.20 0.38 -28.53
N LEU A 731 19.70 1.26 -27.67
CA LEU A 731 20.51 2.37 -27.16
C LEU A 731 21.80 1.87 -26.50
N TRP A 732 21.72 0.74 -25.77
CA TRP A 732 22.88 0.09 -25.18
C TRP A 732 23.97 -0.26 -26.21
N SER A 733 23.58 -0.87 -27.32
CA SER A 733 24.52 -1.25 -28.40
C SER A 733 25.14 -0.02 -29.08
N ARG A 734 24.47 1.12 -29.02
CA ARG A 734 24.92 2.41 -29.52
C ARG A 734 25.78 3.18 -28.50
N GLY A 735 25.93 2.68 -27.27
CA GLY A 735 26.62 3.35 -26.17
C GLY A 735 25.86 4.51 -25.56
N ILE A 736 24.54 4.55 -25.73
CA ILE A 736 23.66 5.58 -25.14
C ILE A 736 23.10 5.03 -23.83
N LEU A 737 23.65 5.50 -22.73
CA LEU A 737 23.24 5.14 -21.38
C LEU A 737 22.06 6.05 -20.89
N PRO A 738 21.43 5.80 -19.74
CA PRO A 738 20.32 6.62 -19.27
C PRO A 738 20.64 8.12 -19.22
N LEU A 739 21.82 8.50 -18.76
CA LEU A 739 22.29 9.89 -18.73
C LEU A 739 22.32 10.50 -20.14
N ASP A 740 22.90 9.79 -21.11
CA ASP A 740 23.02 10.26 -22.50
C ASP A 740 21.65 10.42 -23.17
N SER A 741 20.69 9.60 -22.79
CA SER A 741 19.34 9.62 -23.36
C SER A 741 18.56 10.91 -23.04
N ILE A 742 19.03 11.71 -22.07
CA ILE A 742 18.47 13.04 -21.77
C ILE A 742 18.61 13.97 -22.98
N GLN A 743 19.72 13.86 -23.71
CA GLN A 743 19.94 14.64 -24.94
C GLN A 743 18.89 14.32 -26.01
N LEU A 744 18.52 13.05 -26.18
CA LEU A 744 17.46 12.67 -27.12
C LEU A 744 16.11 13.28 -26.76
N LEU A 745 15.82 13.37 -25.45
CA LEU A 745 14.61 14.02 -24.96
C LEU A 745 14.67 15.54 -25.18
N ALA A 746 15.81 16.18 -24.92
CA ALA A 746 16.01 17.62 -25.11
C ALA A 746 15.80 18.01 -26.59
N GLU A 747 16.34 17.23 -27.51
CA GLU A 747 16.18 17.42 -28.95
C GLU A 747 14.71 17.25 -29.38
N GLY A 748 14.01 16.22 -28.88
CA GLY A 748 12.60 15.97 -29.18
C GLY A 748 11.67 17.06 -28.66
N ARG A 749 11.98 17.65 -27.49
CA ARG A 749 11.15 18.68 -26.84
C ARG A 749 11.37 20.09 -27.37
N GLY A 750 12.51 20.37 -28.02
CA GLY A 750 12.78 21.69 -28.58
C GLY A 750 12.91 22.79 -27.52
N GLY A 751 13.61 22.52 -26.40
CA GLY A 751 13.91 23.51 -25.36
C GLY A 751 13.03 23.45 -24.10
N TYR A 752 11.96 22.68 -24.08
CA TYR A 752 11.09 22.50 -22.90
C TYR A 752 11.62 21.43 -21.92
N LEU A 753 12.92 21.40 -21.66
CA LEU A 753 13.52 20.45 -20.73
C LEU A 753 14.52 21.15 -19.80
N GLN A 754 14.38 20.89 -18.52
CA GLN A 754 15.28 21.36 -17.45
C GLN A 754 15.62 20.19 -16.53
N MET A 755 16.44 19.26 -17.01
CA MET A 755 16.99 18.16 -16.22
C MET A 755 18.45 18.43 -15.90
N ASP A 756 18.86 18.01 -14.70
CA ASP A 756 20.27 17.94 -14.33
C ASP A 756 20.98 16.83 -15.10
N THR A 757 22.23 17.05 -15.49
CA THR A 757 23.07 16.10 -16.20
C THR A 757 24.41 15.82 -15.49
N SER A 758 24.56 16.35 -14.27
CA SER A 758 25.76 16.09 -13.47
C SER A 758 25.90 14.63 -13.10
N HIS A 759 27.13 14.15 -12.95
CA HIS A 759 27.47 12.78 -12.57
C HIS A 759 28.82 12.76 -11.85
N THR A 760 29.08 11.69 -11.10
CA THR A 760 30.28 11.55 -10.28
C THR A 760 31.11 10.32 -10.63
N LEU A 761 30.48 9.28 -11.21
CA LEU A 761 31.12 8.01 -11.53
C LEU A 761 31.70 7.98 -12.96
N ASP A 762 32.59 7.03 -13.23
CA ASP A 762 33.22 6.83 -14.55
C ASP A 762 32.27 6.13 -15.53
N TRP A 763 31.33 6.91 -16.07
CA TRP A 763 30.35 6.42 -17.05
C TRP A 763 30.97 6.07 -18.39
N ASP A 764 32.13 6.62 -18.76
CA ASP A 764 32.80 6.35 -20.02
C ASP A 764 33.38 4.91 -20.06
N SER A 765 33.99 4.48 -18.99
CA SER A 765 34.45 3.09 -18.85
C SER A 765 33.28 2.11 -18.89
N LEU A 766 32.16 2.42 -18.21
CA LEU A 766 30.97 1.58 -18.25
C LEU A 766 30.34 1.54 -19.65
N ARG A 767 30.29 2.67 -20.36
CA ARG A 767 29.80 2.75 -21.76
C ARG A 767 30.63 1.85 -22.67
N THR A 768 31.96 1.91 -22.56
CA THR A 768 32.86 1.08 -23.32
C THR A 768 32.62 -0.41 -23.05
N ARG A 769 32.42 -0.79 -21.79
CA ARG A 769 32.07 -2.17 -21.40
C ARG A 769 30.75 -2.61 -22.02
N VAL A 770 29.70 -1.81 -21.90
CA VAL A 770 28.36 -2.11 -22.45
C VAL A 770 28.39 -2.28 -23.96
N GLN A 771 29.17 -1.47 -24.69
CA GLN A 771 29.31 -1.62 -26.13
C GLN A 771 30.08 -2.91 -26.52
N THR A 772 31.11 -3.25 -25.74
CA THR A 772 32.01 -4.36 -26.04
C THR A 772 31.42 -5.70 -25.62
N ILE A 773 30.98 -5.81 -24.39
CA ILE A 773 30.43 -7.04 -23.79
C ILE A 773 28.93 -7.14 -24.11
N GLY A 774 28.17 -6.04 -23.97
CA GLY A 774 26.71 -5.99 -24.07
C GLY A 774 26.01 -6.02 -22.74
N MET A 775 24.68 -6.19 -22.81
CA MET A 775 23.78 -6.27 -21.65
C MET A 775 23.03 -7.60 -21.67
N ARG A 776 22.81 -8.17 -20.49
CA ARG A 776 21.92 -9.33 -20.28
C ARG A 776 20.45 -8.94 -20.28
N ASN A 777 20.14 -7.72 -19.82
CA ASN A 777 18.79 -7.20 -19.62
C ASN A 777 18.58 -5.95 -20.49
N SER A 778 17.41 -5.84 -21.12
CA SER A 778 17.08 -4.67 -21.94
C SER A 778 16.83 -3.42 -21.09
N ASN A 779 16.31 -3.61 -19.88
CA ASN A 779 16.08 -2.60 -18.87
C ASN A 779 16.54 -3.14 -17.52
N CYS A 780 17.04 -2.26 -16.67
CA CYS A 780 17.61 -2.62 -15.37
C CYS A 780 16.87 -2.02 -14.19
N MET A 781 16.26 -0.83 -14.33
CA MET A 781 15.81 -0.06 -13.18
C MET A 781 14.39 0.48 -13.34
N ALA A 782 13.60 0.27 -12.28
CA ALA A 782 12.29 0.86 -12.09
C ALA A 782 12.00 0.97 -10.58
N ILE A 783 11.42 2.08 -10.13
CA ILE A 783 11.09 2.26 -8.71
C ILE A 783 9.60 1.96 -8.50
N ALA A 784 9.33 0.79 -7.93
CA ALA A 784 7.98 0.34 -7.57
C ALA A 784 7.49 0.92 -6.23
N PRO A 785 6.18 0.93 -5.93
CA PRO A 785 5.65 1.52 -4.70
C PRO A 785 6.01 0.76 -3.41
N THR A 786 6.44 -0.47 -3.49
CA THR A 786 6.85 -1.39 -2.40
C THR A 786 5.85 -1.52 -1.23
N ALA A 787 4.56 -1.28 -1.47
CA ALA A 787 3.52 -1.15 -0.46
C ALA A 787 3.41 -2.32 0.55
N THR A 788 3.85 -3.52 0.19
CA THR A 788 3.81 -4.71 1.04
C THR A 788 5.20 -5.14 1.50
N ILE A 789 6.18 -5.16 0.58
CA ILE A 789 7.53 -5.64 0.93
C ILE A 789 8.25 -4.70 1.90
N SER A 790 7.98 -3.40 1.86
CA SER A 790 8.49 -2.45 2.85
C SER A 790 7.97 -2.72 4.26
N ASN A 791 6.72 -3.21 4.41
CA ASN A 791 6.18 -3.62 5.71
C ASN A 791 6.92 -4.82 6.29
N ILE A 792 7.30 -5.80 5.44
CA ILE A 792 8.07 -6.99 5.85
C ILE A 792 9.42 -6.56 6.41
N VAL A 793 10.05 -5.57 5.78
CA VAL A 793 11.41 -5.08 6.13
C VAL A 793 11.37 -3.97 7.19
N ALA A 794 10.17 -3.50 7.55
CA ALA A 794 9.96 -2.44 8.53
C ALA A 794 10.61 -1.08 8.16
N VAL A 795 10.51 -0.68 6.88
CA VAL A 795 10.98 0.62 6.37
C VAL A 795 9.89 1.39 5.65
N SER A 796 10.11 2.67 5.36
CA SER A 796 9.24 3.50 4.55
C SER A 796 9.07 2.93 3.13
N GLN A 797 7.90 3.18 2.54
CA GLN A 797 7.60 2.68 1.21
C GLN A 797 8.40 3.46 0.16
N SER A 798 9.11 2.73 -0.70
CA SER A 798 9.73 3.28 -1.90
C SER A 798 10.50 4.59 -1.63
N ILE A 799 10.06 5.66 -2.26
CA ILE A 799 10.61 7.02 -2.21
C ILE A 799 9.70 8.00 -1.45
N GLU A 800 8.70 7.47 -0.73
CA GLU A 800 7.68 8.26 -0.07
C GLU A 800 8.20 9.00 1.16
N PRO A 801 7.78 10.25 1.37
CA PRO A 801 7.91 10.88 2.69
C PRO A 801 7.00 10.17 3.70
N THR A 802 7.29 10.32 4.99
CA THR A 802 6.47 9.74 6.05
C THR A 802 5.04 10.30 5.99
N TYR A 803 4.06 9.39 5.88
CA TYR A 803 2.65 9.79 5.78
C TYR A 803 2.18 10.54 7.04
N GLN A 804 2.41 9.95 8.22
CA GLN A 804 2.17 10.52 9.56
C GLN A 804 3.15 9.87 10.54
N ASN A 805 3.54 10.57 11.63
CA ASN A 805 4.48 10.02 12.60
C ASN A 805 3.82 9.06 13.60
N LEU A 806 2.51 9.13 13.76
CA LEU A 806 1.70 8.18 14.52
C LEU A 806 0.36 8.03 13.80
N PHE A 807 -0.01 6.82 13.40
CA PHE A 807 -1.27 6.54 12.71
C PHE A 807 -1.63 5.05 12.76
N VAL A 808 -2.87 4.75 12.42
CA VAL A 808 -3.32 3.37 12.22
C VAL A 808 -3.29 3.03 10.74
N LYS A 809 -2.50 2.04 10.39
CA LYS A 809 -2.40 1.50 9.04
C LYS A 809 -3.36 0.33 8.88
N SER A 810 -4.38 0.51 8.06
CA SER A 810 -5.31 -0.56 7.70
C SER A 810 -4.85 -1.28 6.42
N ASN A 811 -4.85 -2.60 6.43
CA ASN A 811 -4.57 -3.44 5.28
C ASN A 811 -5.40 -4.75 5.33
N LEU A 812 -5.18 -5.66 4.39
CA LEU A 812 -5.92 -6.94 4.35
C LEU A 812 -5.66 -7.87 5.55
N SER A 813 -4.58 -7.64 6.29
CA SER A 813 -4.22 -8.39 7.52
C SER A 813 -4.77 -7.73 8.80
N GLY A 814 -5.42 -6.58 8.70
CA GLY A 814 -6.00 -5.87 9.85
C GLY A 814 -5.51 -4.44 9.99
N GLU A 815 -5.64 -3.92 11.18
CA GLU A 815 -5.24 -2.57 11.57
C GLU A 815 -3.98 -2.62 12.46
N PHE A 816 -3.04 -1.74 12.18
CA PHE A 816 -1.73 -1.71 12.83
C PHE A 816 -1.40 -0.30 13.26
N THR A 817 -1.13 -0.11 14.55
CA THR A 817 -0.55 1.13 15.04
C THR A 817 0.89 1.24 14.54
N VAL A 818 1.20 2.33 13.86
CA VAL A 818 2.53 2.64 13.33
C VAL A 818 2.99 3.93 14.00
N VAL A 819 4.15 3.86 14.62
CA VAL A 819 4.83 4.99 15.25
C VAL A 819 6.20 5.13 14.60
N ASN A 820 6.61 6.35 14.27
CA ASN A 820 7.92 6.63 13.71
C ASN A 820 9.02 6.39 14.76
N PRO A 821 9.83 5.33 14.62
CA PRO A 821 10.82 4.97 15.65
C PRO A 821 11.96 5.99 15.77
N TYR A 822 12.30 6.69 14.69
CA TYR A 822 13.34 7.72 14.69
C TYR A 822 12.90 8.94 15.50
N LEU A 823 11.65 9.40 15.32
CA LEU A 823 11.08 10.48 16.11
C LEU A 823 11.05 10.12 17.58
N VAL A 824 10.61 8.91 17.92
CA VAL A 824 10.54 8.45 19.32
C VAL A 824 11.93 8.40 19.95
N ALA A 825 12.93 7.91 19.23
CA ALA A 825 14.33 7.88 19.70
C ALA A 825 14.84 9.29 20.02
N ASP A 826 14.65 10.24 19.10
CA ASP A 826 15.05 11.64 19.27
C ASP A 826 14.33 12.32 20.45
N LEU A 827 13.03 12.05 20.60
CA LEU A 827 12.25 12.63 21.69
C LEU A 827 12.62 12.00 23.05
N LYS A 828 12.95 10.70 23.09
CA LYS A 828 13.46 10.03 24.30
C LYS A 828 14.82 10.59 24.73
N GLU A 829 15.76 10.75 23.80
CA GLU A 829 17.07 11.33 24.07
C GLU A 829 16.97 12.71 24.71
N ARG A 830 15.96 13.49 24.32
CA ARG A 830 15.68 14.83 24.85
C ARG A 830 14.74 14.84 26.06
N GLY A 831 14.28 13.68 26.54
CA GLY A 831 13.33 13.58 27.64
C GLY A 831 11.94 14.17 27.32
N LEU A 832 11.54 14.20 26.06
CA LEU A 832 10.28 14.75 25.57
C LEU A 832 9.21 13.69 25.28
N TRP A 833 9.59 12.40 25.25
CA TRP A 833 8.67 11.30 25.00
C TRP A 833 7.92 10.91 26.27
N ASP A 834 6.64 11.24 26.32
CA ASP A 834 5.73 10.94 27.42
C ASP A 834 4.29 10.75 26.91
N ALA A 835 3.36 10.37 27.80
CA ALA A 835 1.96 10.17 27.43
C ALA A 835 1.31 11.44 26.84
N VAL A 836 1.76 12.64 27.25
CA VAL A 836 1.27 13.90 26.68
C VAL A 836 1.71 14.05 25.24
N MET A 837 2.98 13.71 24.92
CA MET A 837 3.49 13.74 23.56
C MET A 837 2.74 12.78 22.63
N VAL A 838 2.44 11.56 23.10
CA VAL A 838 1.61 10.60 22.36
C VAL A 838 0.22 11.17 22.07
N ASN A 839 -0.41 11.79 23.05
CA ASN A 839 -1.72 12.44 22.90
C ASN A 839 -1.67 13.65 21.96
N ASP A 840 -0.60 14.46 22.03
CA ASP A 840 -0.39 15.59 21.13
C ASP A 840 -0.23 15.09 19.68
N LEU A 841 0.57 14.04 19.46
CA LEU A 841 0.71 13.43 18.13
C LEU A 841 -0.62 12.89 17.60
N LYS A 842 -1.43 12.25 18.42
CA LYS A 842 -2.77 11.80 18.04
C LYS A 842 -3.69 12.98 17.71
N TYR A 843 -3.65 14.03 18.52
CA TYR A 843 -4.49 15.23 18.34
C TYR A 843 -4.16 15.97 17.03
N PHE A 844 -2.88 16.02 16.66
CA PHE A 844 -2.40 16.68 15.43
C PHE A 844 -2.21 15.70 14.25
N ASP A 845 -2.91 14.55 14.25
CA ASP A 845 -2.88 13.55 13.18
C ASP A 845 -1.44 13.11 12.80
N GLY A 846 -0.58 12.93 13.80
CA GLY A 846 0.81 12.54 13.61
C GLY A 846 1.74 13.67 13.13
N SER A 847 1.25 14.89 13.01
CA SER A 847 2.07 16.06 12.72
C SER A 847 2.82 16.55 13.96
N VAL A 848 4.07 16.97 13.76
CA VAL A 848 4.91 17.59 14.80
C VAL A 848 4.90 19.13 14.74
N GLN A 849 4.31 19.72 13.70
CA GLN A 849 4.46 21.15 13.42
C GLN A 849 3.85 22.05 14.49
N GLN A 850 2.71 21.66 15.06
CA GLN A 850 1.96 22.46 16.03
C GLN A 850 2.26 22.07 17.50
N ILE A 851 3.23 21.19 17.72
CA ILE A 851 3.63 20.78 19.08
C ILE A 851 4.76 21.68 19.56
N ASP A 852 4.45 22.62 20.45
CA ASP A 852 5.41 23.65 20.91
C ASP A 852 6.63 23.06 21.62
N ARG A 853 6.49 21.89 22.25
CA ARG A 853 7.58 21.20 22.95
C ARG A 853 8.65 20.64 22.03
N ILE A 854 8.33 20.44 20.72
CA ILE A 854 9.25 19.87 19.73
C ILE A 854 10.08 21.00 19.12
N PRO A 855 11.43 20.90 19.16
CA PRO A 855 12.32 21.87 18.52
C PRO A 855 12.12 21.97 17.00
N ASP A 856 12.32 23.15 16.43
CA ASP A 856 12.10 23.42 14.99
C ASP A 856 12.97 22.54 14.08
N GLU A 857 14.17 22.18 14.49
CA GLU A 857 15.04 21.27 13.76
C GLU A 857 14.41 19.88 13.57
N LEU A 858 13.69 19.38 14.60
CA LEU A 858 12.96 18.11 14.50
C LEU A 858 11.66 18.29 13.73
N LYS A 859 11.01 19.45 13.77
CA LYS A 859 9.83 19.71 12.96
C LYS A 859 10.13 19.63 11.48
N GLY A 860 11.26 20.19 11.02
CA GLY A 860 11.71 20.07 9.64
C GLY A 860 12.04 18.63 9.24
N LEU A 861 12.73 17.87 10.12
CA LEU A 861 13.14 16.49 9.86
C LEU A 861 11.95 15.54 9.79
N TYR A 862 10.96 15.70 10.68
CA TYR A 862 9.80 14.83 10.82
C TYR A 862 8.52 15.39 10.20
N ALA A 863 8.65 16.30 9.23
CA ALA A 863 7.53 16.79 8.43
C ALA A 863 6.84 15.62 7.72
N THR A 864 5.50 15.65 7.76
CA THR A 864 4.68 14.61 7.10
C THR A 864 4.54 14.86 5.60
N ALA A 865 4.09 13.86 4.86
CA ALA A 865 3.94 13.92 3.41
C ALA A 865 3.09 15.12 2.91
N PHE A 866 2.07 15.54 3.68
CA PHE A 866 1.23 16.69 3.35
C PHE A 866 1.80 18.04 3.79
N GLU A 867 2.91 18.03 4.52
CA GLU A 867 3.62 19.23 5.00
C GLU A 867 4.84 19.54 4.13
N VAL A 868 5.38 18.53 3.46
CA VAL A 868 6.43 18.69 2.45
C VAL A 868 5.83 19.31 1.19
N ASP A 869 6.43 20.41 0.67
CA ASP A 869 6.00 20.98 -0.60
C ASP A 869 6.24 19.97 -1.75
N ALA A 870 5.19 19.68 -2.51
CA ALA A 870 5.22 18.68 -3.58
C ALA A 870 6.28 18.97 -4.68
N ARG A 871 6.78 20.20 -4.79
CA ARG A 871 7.89 20.55 -5.68
C ARG A 871 9.17 19.79 -5.32
N TRP A 872 9.44 19.57 -4.04
CA TRP A 872 10.61 18.79 -3.61
C TRP A 872 10.52 17.31 -4.02
N LEU A 873 9.30 16.77 -4.04
CA LEU A 873 9.07 15.42 -4.55
C LEU A 873 9.41 15.32 -6.05
N ILE A 874 9.03 16.34 -6.83
CA ILE A 874 9.35 16.41 -8.27
C ILE A 874 10.84 16.63 -8.49
N GLU A 875 11.50 17.52 -7.74
CA GLU A 875 12.94 17.76 -7.87
C GLU A 875 13.74 16.49 -7.55
N ALA A 876 13.46 15.83 -6.42
CA ALA A 876 14.07 14.54 -6.10
C ALA A 876 13.73 13.47 -7.14
N GLY A 877 12.47 13.46 -7.62
CA GLY A 877 12.02 12.57 -8.69
C GLY A 877 12.77 12.79 -10.00
N SER A 878 13.00 14.04 -10.40
CA SER A 878 13.78 14.39 -11.59
C SER A 878 15.22 13.88 -11.50
N ARG A 879 15.86 14.07 -10.32
CA ARG A 879 17.22 13.58 -10.09
C ARG A 879 17.30 12.06 -10.17
N ARG A 880 16.32 11.33 -9.61
CA ARG A 880 16.23 9.87 -9.77
C ARG A 880 15.94 9.46 -11.22
N GLN A 881 15.02 10.16 -11.92
CA GLN A 881 14.65 9.84 -13.29
C GLN A 881 15.81 9.96 -14.28
N LYS A 882 16.81 10.78 -13.98
CA LYS A 882 18.06 10.88 -14.74
C LYS A 882 18.73 9.51 -14.96
N TRP A 883 18.73 8.68 -13.92
CA TRP A 883 19.40 7.38 -13.86
C TRP A 883 18.52 6.18 -14.23
N LEU A 884 17.20 6.37 -14.30
CA LEU A 884 16.25 5.30 -14.59
C LEU A 884 16.07 5.10 -16.09
N ASP A 885 16.20 3.85 -16.53
CA ASP A 885 15.84 3.46 -17.91
C ASP A 885 14.33 3.22 -18.07
N GLN A 886 13.61 2.86 -16.98
CA GLN A 886 12.15 2.88 -16.92
C GLN A 886 11.66 4.10 -16.12
N ALA A 887 10.65 3.97 -15.26
CA ALA A 887 10.06 5.08 -14.53
C ALA A 887 10.04 4.84 -13.00
N GLN A 888 9.35 5.69 -12.29
CA GLN A 888 9.15 5.61 -10.84
C GLN A 888 7.69 5.89 -10.48
N SER A 889 7.17 5.15 -9.51
CA SER A 889 5.83 5.37 -8.95
C SER A 889 5.87 6.57 -8.02
N LEU A 890 5.76 7.77 -8.58
CA LEU A 890 5.87 9.03 -7.83
C LEU A 890 4.50 9.50 -7.38
N ASN A 891 4.18 9.34 -6.10
CA ASN A 891 3.01 9.98 -5.48
C ASN A 891 3.28 11.46 -5.23
N LEU A 892 2.24 12.26 -5.38
CA LEU A 892 2.25 13.70 -5.09
C LEU A 892 1.25 13.98 -3.97
N TYR A 893 1.65 14.81 -3.00
CA TYR A 893 0.84 15.15 -1.83
C TYR A 893 0.56 16.64 -1.82
N MET A 894 -0.68 17.02 -1.54
CA MET A 894 -1.08 18.43 -1.52
C MET A 894 -2.11 18.68 -0.42
N ARG A 895 -1.74 19.48 0.58
CA ARG A 895 -2.61 19.79 1.72
C ARG A 895 -3.76 20.71 1.32
N GLU A 896 -3.47 21.75 0.53
CA GLU A 896 -4.43 22.75 0.08
C GLU A 896 -4.39 22.85 -1.45
N PRO A 897 -5.13 21.98 -2.14
CA PRO A 897 -5.11 21.94 -3.58
C PRO A 897 -5.83 23.17 -4.18
N SER A 898 -5.26 23.70 -5.26
CA SER A 898 -5.91 24.67 -6.13
C SER A 898 -5.57 24.36 -7.58
N GLY A 899 -6.41 24.79 -8.52
CA GLY A 899 -6.18 24.57 -9.94
C GLY A 899 -4.82 25.12 -10.40
N LYS A 900 -4.41 26.28 -9.88
CA LYS A 900 -3.13 26.91 -10.20
C LYS A 900 -1.94 26.10 -9.64
N LYS A 901 -2.03 25.62 -8.40
CA LYS A 901 -0.98 24.78 -7.79
C LYS A 901 -0.82 23.48 -8.58
N LEU A 902 -1.93 22.82 -8.96
CA LEU A 902 -1.92 21.61 -9.76
C LEU A 902 -1.32 21.84 -11.15
N ASP A 903 -1.75 22.89 -11.85
CA ASP A 903 -1.21 23.25 -13.17
C ASP A 903 0.31 23.44 -13.11
N ASN A 904 0.79 24.24 -12.16
CA ASN A 904 2.21 24.47 -11.97
C ASN A 904 2.98 23.19 -11.64
N LEU A 905 2.43 22.34 -10.78
CA LEU A 905 3.08 21.11 -10.33
C LEU A 905 3.27 20.11 -11.49
N TYR A 906 2.23 19.85 -12.28
CA TYR A 906 2.32 18.91 -13.40
C TYR A 906 3.11 19.47 -14.60
N LYS A 907 3.07 20.77 -14.84
CA LYS A 907 3.98 21.42 -15.79
C LYS A 907 5.44 21.32 -15.35
N LEU A 908 5.71 21.51 -14.04
CA LEU A 908 7.05 21.29 -13.49
C LEU A 908 7.50 19.83 -13.68
N ALA A 909 6.64 18.85 -13.41
CA ALA A 909 6.93 17.43 -13.62
C ALA A 909 7.32 17.15 -15.08
N TRP A 910 6.60 17.73 -16.04
CA TRP A 910 6.91 17.61 -17.47
C TRP A 910 8.25 18.25 -17.82
N VAL A 911 8.49 19.50 -17.42
CA VAL A 911 9.73 20.24 -17.72
C VAL A 911 10.95 19.58 -17.06
N ARG A 912 10.77 18.96 -15.86
CA ARG A 912 11.80 18.20 -15.16
C ARG A 912 12.02 16.81 -15.74
N GLY A 913 11.38 16.46 -16.85
CA GLY A 913 11.64 15.22 -17.59
C GLY A 913 11.14 13.93 -16.93
N LEU A 914 10.18 14.04 -16.01
CA LEU A 914 9.54 12.84 -15.45
C LEU A 914 8.82 12.05 -16.55
N LYS A 915 8.88 10.73 -16.48
CA LYS A 915 8.15 9.83 -17.38
C LYS A 915 6.71 9.65 -16.96
N THR A 916 6.49 9.45 -15.67
CA THR A 916 5.17 9.15 -15.09
C THR A 916 4.99 9.87 -13.76
N THR A 917 3.72 10.09 -13.40
CA THR A 917 3.26 10.39 -12.04
C THR A 917 2.27 9.31 -11.61
N TYR A 918 2.05 9.18 -10.30
CA TYR A 918 1.15 8.18 -9.73
C TYR A 918 -0.03 8.87 -9.04
N TYR A 919 -0.39 8.50 -7.82
CA TYR A 919 -1.51 9.13 -7.14
C TYR A 919 -1.24 10.60 -6.81
N LEU A 920 -2.24 11.45 -7.04
CA LEU A 920 -2.38 12.71 -6.35
C LEU A 920 -3.18 12.46 -5.07
N ARG A 921 -2.58 12.76 -3.93
CA ARG A 921 -3.23 12.66 -2.62
C ARG A 921 -3.46 14.07 -2.10
N SER A 922 -4.73 14.46 -1.97
CA SER A 922 -5.12 15.76 -1.44
C SER A 922 -5.87 15.60 -0.12
N MET A 923 -5.66 16.52 0.81
CA MET A 923 -6.54 16.68 1.97
C MET A 923 -7.71 17.57 1.53
N GLY A 924 -8.95 17.10 1.71
CA GLY A 924 -10.15 17.89 1.43
C GLY A 924 -10.22 19.12 2.36
N ALA A 925 -10.86 20.19 1.88
CA ALA A 925 -11.11 21.40 2.68
C ALA A 925 -12.05 21.17 3.88
N THR A 926 -12.76 20.08 3.93
CA THR A 926 -13.50 19.65 5.11
C THR A 926 -12.51 19.11 6.12
N HIS A 927 -12.29 19.86 7.21
CA HIS A 927 -11.79 19.27 8.44
C HIS A 927 -12.69 18.06 8.74
N VAL A 928 -12.15 16.87 8.69
CA VAL A 928 -12.77 15.72 9.36
C VAL A 928 -12.98 16.21 10.77
N GLU A 929 -14.23 16.31 11.21
CA GLU A 929 -14.50 16.56 12.62
C GLU A 929 -13.62 15.59 13.39
N LYS A 930 -12.75 16.11 14.25
CA LYS A 930 -11.90 15.31 15.12
C LYS A 930 -12.80 14.62 16.14
N SER A 931 -13.56 13.65 15.68
CA SER A 931 -14.50 12.91 16.46
C SER A 931 -13.86 11.59 16.86
N THR A 932 -13.67 11.48 18.16
CA THR A 932 -13.66 10.24 18.93
C THR A 932 -12.46 9.33 18.74
N MET A 933 -11.54 9.42 19.66
CA MET A 933 -10.82 8.25 20.13
C MET A 933 -11.79 7.37 20.91
N ASP A 934 -12.11 6.20 20.39
CA ASP A 934 -12.83 5.18 21.12
C ASP A 934 -11.90 4.49 22.11
N ASP A 935 -12.39 4.21 23.28
CA ASP A 935 -11.72 3.69 24.48
C ASP A 935 -11.09 2.28 24.32
N ALA A 936 -11.06 1.74 23.15
CA ALA A 936 -10.49 0.42 22.85
C ALA A 936 -9.13 0.48 22.13
N GLY A 937 -8.41 1.61 22.19
CA GLY A 937 -7.15 1.76 21.43
C GLY A 937 -7.36 1.81 19.91
N LYS A 938 -8.60 2.06 19.47
CA LYS A 938 -8.93 2.28 18.08
C LYS A 938 -8.80 3.76 17.78
N ALA A 939 -7.65 4.16 17.25
CA ALA A 939 -7.62 5.40 16.49
C ALA A 939 -8.67 5.26 15.39
N ASN A 940 -9.60 6.22 15.30
CA ASN A 940 -10.66 6.18 14.31
C ASN A 940 -10.09 5.98 12.91
N GLN A 941 -10.68 5.04 12.18
CA GLN A 941 -10.46 4.86 10.79
C GLN A 941 -10.52 6.21 10.06
N LEU A 942 -9.39 6.66 9.57
CA LEU A 942 -9.40 7.46 8.37
C LEU A 942 -9.85 6.51 7.28
N SER A 943 -11.15 6.49 7.03
CA SER A 943 -11.70 5.82 5.86
C SER A 943 -10.90 6.30 4.66
N ALA A 944 -10.16 5.40 4.04
CA ALA A 944 -9.83 5.58 2.65
C ALA A 944 -11.17 5.90 1.98
N VAL A 945 -11.26 7.05 1.34
CA VAL A 945 -12.46 7.66 0.78
C VAL A 945 -13.30 6.63 0.06
N GLY A 946 -14.26 6.06 0.77
CA GLY A 946 -15.43 5.41 0.25
C GLY A 946 -16.58 6.35 0.51
N GLY A 947 -17.27 6.79 -0.53
CA GLY A 947 -18.25 7.84 -0.50
C GLY A 947 -19.28 7.73 0.63
N SER A 948 -19.40 8.78 1.40
CA SER A 948 -20.52 8.99 2.31
C SER A 948 -21.80 9.19 1.50
N TYR A 949 -22.73 8.26 1.61
CA TYR A 949 -24.11 8.52 1.26
C TYR A 949 -24.69 9.58 2.22
N ILE A 950 -24.86 10.80 1.75
CA ILE A 950 -25.72 11.77 2.42
C ILE A 950 -27.15 11.51 1.93
N ALA A 951 -27.96 10.94 2.80
CA ALA A 951 -29.41 10.92 2.59
C ALA A 951 -29.92 12.37 2.67
N LEU A 952 -30.47 12.86 1.56
CA LEU A 952 -31.13 14.15 1.49
C LEU A 952 -32.48 14.08 2.23
N ASP A 953 -32.53 14.62 3.41
CA ASP A 953 -33.79 14.94 4.08
C ASP A 953 -34.34 16.26 3.51
N LYS A 954 -35.56 16.21 3.03
CA LYS A 954 -36.26 17.36 2.47
C LYS A 954 -36.81 18.25 3.60
N GLY A 955 -36.00 19.21 4.03
CA GLY A 955 -36.42 20.27 4.93
C GLY A 955 -36.16 21.64 4.31
N LYS A 956 -37.23 22.41 4.08
CA LYS A 956 -37.23 23.78 3.56
C LYS A 956 -36.42 24.72 4.48
N GLY A 957 -35.41 25.37 3.93
CA GLY A 957 -34.72 26.48 4.56
C GLY A 957 -33.90 27.27 3.52
N ASN A 958 -34.30 28.51 3.24
CA ASN A 958 -33.56 29.45 2.42
C ASN A 958 -32.22 29.78 3.06
N GLY A 959 -31.12 29.24 2.53
CA GLY A 959 -29.77 29.65 2.79
C GLY A 959 -28.96 29.34 1.55
N ALA A 960 -28.30 30.35 0.99
CA ALA A 960 -27.46 30.17 -0.18
C ALA A 960 -26.41 29.07 0.09
N ALA A 961 -26.42 28.04 -0.75
CA ALA A 961 -25.41 27.00 -0.71
C ALA A 961 -24.01 27.62 -0.91
N PRO A 962 -22.98 27.19 -0.17
CA PRO A 962 -21.63 27.65 -0.45
C PRO A 962 -21.26 27.27 -1.89
N LYS A 963 -20.76 28.25 -2.66
CA LYS A 963 -20.28 28.02 -4.02
C LYS A 963 -19.12 27.02 -3.94
N VAL A 964 -19.33 25.85 -4.51
CA VAL A 964 -18.26 24.86 -4.72
C VAL A 964 -17.27 25.47 -5.70
N CYS A 965 -16.01 25.56 -5.31
CA CYS A 965 -14.93 26.04 -6.15
C CYS A 965 -14.81 25.17 -7.41
N SER A 966 -15.00 25.78 -8.59
CA SER A 966 -14.84 25.10 -9.87
C SER A 966 -13.48 25.48 -10.48
N ILE A 967 -12.61 24.49 -10.64
CA ILE A 967 -11.30 24.65 -11.31
C ILE A 967 -11.48 25.09 -12.77
N LEU A 968 -12.67 24.93 -13.33
CA LEU A 968 -13.00 25.30 -14.71
C LEU A 968 -13.35 26.79 -14.89
N GLU A 969 -13.54 27.55 -13.80
CA GLU A 969 -13.83 28.99 -13.86
C GLU A 969 -12.55 29.81 -13.63
N PRO A 970 -12.05 30.52 -14.65
CA PRO A 970 -10.76 31.23 -14.57
C PRO A 970 -10.74 32.39 -13.54
N ASP A 971 -11.90 32.95 -13.18
CA ASP A 971 -12.06 34.11 -12.32
C ASP A 971 -12.73 33.81 -10.97
N CYS A 972 -12.64 32.57 -10.49
CA CYS A 972 -13.22 32.20 -9.21
C CYS A 972 -12.44 32.83 -8.05
N GLU A 973 -13.04 33.83 -7.38
CA GLU A 973 -12.44 34.53 -6.22
C GLU A 973 -12.09 33.61 -5.03
N SER A 974 -12.68 32.40 -4.98
CA SER A 974 -12.36 31.41 -3.95
C SER A 974 -11.04 30.68 -4.17
N CYS A 975 -10.40 30.86 -5.34
CA CYS A 975 -9.15 30.20 -5.73
C CYS A 975 -7.95 31.17 -5.82
N GLN A 976 -8.12 32.44 -5.41
CA GLN A 976 -7.02 33.42 -5.39
C GLN A 976 -6.18 33.33 -4.13
#